data_3b9b4c92467d26c2cc0acb2ac8011275
#
_entry.id   3b9b4c92467d26c2cc0acb2ac8011275
#
_cell.length_a   1.000
_cell.length_b   1.000
_cell.length_c   1.000
_cell.angle_alpha   90.00
_cell.angle_beta   90.00
_cell.angle_gamma   90.00
#
_symmetry.space_group_name_H-M   'P 1'
#
loop_
_entity.id
_entity.type
_entity.pdbx_description
1 polymer ?
#
loop_
_entity_poly.entity_id
_entity_poly.type
_entity_poly.pdbx_seq_one_letter_code
_entity_poly.pdbx_strand_id
1 'polypeptide(L)'
;MTQKSAFYKQIRADYEFFLDEQAQRFPAEDLLRIDLHCHDRNSDVPDELWGRLLSLPETWLETKDLVATLERNGTDLVTITNHNNARSCWQLQSLGMDVLVGAEFTCHFPDSSLSIHVLTYGFTQQQEHELNQHRHNIYDFCRYTYRHNLPTVLPHPLFFYTHNAQPDISLLEKFAVLFTRFEVLNGQRGYWQNLLTRYWIASLTPEDIDQYADKHGLDPFEYNADPFKKSVTGGSDDHNGIFAGRTGTLAYIPNLQERLRQHKRSELVLEAIRLGNTAPFGEVGEEEKLTTTFLDYFSQVAMYMQDPGLLRLLLHRGSLKDKMACLAISNAMQELKRHQYTLTFLRTFHEALRGKKPALLTSLGVTKEFKPTLKVVKEIAKTQRNEPEKFLSMIRKGVPEIYDIVTRLFFKRLNQHTAQLESSNLSILTTDDLLRRFEVSTHFRSLFSGDKSAISKDITPLDLSKLFDQLTFPALASCVITGASFAASQVIYSNRPFLNTLAKTLGKAEHPEKALWLTDTFDDHNGVSSVLKSTLKEIQKHDYPIDMLTCHPTLEPESHLLVVKPISQFSLQSLGEQEFNVPNLLEVQRIFERGGYDRIICSTEMVMGLVALYLKKAFNVSTFFFMHTDWMEFVKRTTALSAHETDRFRRILRAFYLQFDGIFTLNSDHKRWLQSADIGVNSAKVFSTHHWIDAPQPPCVIRAFKPNQPPILLYVGRISEEKGVFELPDILARIRVRYPEAQLWIAGSGPAQKQLSIVLPDATFFGWVDREALSKLYMDADLLILPSRFDTFGYVVLEAMSHGMPVIAYNCKGPKDIIQHNISGYLVDNYDEIAESVIDYQEKSPAEQKTMHQSAIKRCLDYEPNRIMQQLMQDMGLQWKEDTTNE
;
A
#
# COMPACT_ATOMS: atom_id res chain seq x y z
N MET A 1 -11.74 -8.06 15.22
CA MET A 1 -12.54 -7.85 13.98
C MET A 1 -12.35 -6.40 13.58
N THR A 2 -11.73 -6.12 12.45
CA THR A 2 -11.57 -4.77 11.93
C THR A 2 -12.93 -4.13 11.69
N GLN A 3 -13.19 -3.03 12.37
CA GLN A 3 -14.44 -2.27 12.21
C GLN A 3 -14.44 -1.65 10.82
N LYS A 4 -15.41 -2.02 9.97
CA LYS A 4 -15.57 -1.42 8.65
C LYS A 4 -15.89 0.06 8.80
N SER A 5 -15.23 0.93 8.03
CA SER A 5 -15.54 2.36 8.01
C SER A 5 -17.00 2.62 7.64
N ALA A 6 -17.53 3.76 8.07
CA ALA A 6 -18.89 4.19 7.68
C ALA A 6 -19.01 4.26 6.15
N PHE A 7 -18.00 4.77 5.48
CA PHE A 7 -17.91 4.84 4.01
C PHE A 7 -18.09 3.47 3.36
N TYR A 8 -17.30 2.46 3.78
CA TYR A 8 -17.39 1.12 3.20
C TYR A 8 -18.74 0.47 3.42
N LYS A 9 -19.35 0.68 4.59
CA LYS A 9 -20.71 0.19 4.88
C LYS A 9 -21.75 0.89 4.00
N GLN A 10 -21.60 2.20 3.83
CA GLN A 10 -22.54 3.01 3.05
C GLN A 10 -22.50 2.66 1.56
N ILE A 11 -21.33 2.65 0.92
CA ILE A 11 -21.23 2.33 -0.52
C ILE A 11 -21.78 0.93 -0.82
N ARG A 12 -21.55 -0.01 0.09
CA ARG A 12 -22.08 -1.36 -0.03
C ARG A 12 -23.60 -1.39 0.11
N ALA A 13 -24.15 -0.74 1.12
CA ALA A 13 -25.61 -0.69 1.35
C ALA A 13 -26.34 0.01 0.19
N ASP A 14 -25.80 1.14 -0.30
CA ASP A 14 -26.38 1.88 -1.42
C ASP A 14 -26.38 1.05 -2.71
N TYR A 15 -25.33 0.26 -2.91
CA TYR A 15 -25.24 -0.56 -4.12
C TYR A 15 -26.12 -1.83 -4.01
N GLU A 16 -26.16 -2.50 -2.87
CA GLU A 16 -27.04 -3.64 -2.61
C GLU A 16 -28.51 -3.21 -2.75
N PHE A 17 -28.88 -2.06 -2.21
CA PHE A 17 -30.22 -1.48 -2.39
C PHE A 17 -30.56 -1.26 -3.88
N PHE A 18 -29.65 -0.71 -4.66
CA PHE A 18 -29.83 -0.54 -6.10
C PHE A 18 -30.08 -1.89 -6.82
N LEU A 19 -29.31 -2.93 -6.47
CA LEU A 19 -29.51 -4.25 -7.09
C LEU A 19 -30.87 -4.86 -6.73
N ASP A 20 -31.33 -4.65 -5.49
CA ASP A 20 -32.65 -5.08 -5.06
C ASP A 20 -33.79 -4.35 -5.83
N GLU A 21 -33.62 -3.04 -6.07
CA GLU A 21 -34.56 -2.27 -6.93
C GLU A 21 -34.56 -2.83 -8.37
N GLN A 22 -33.39 -3.15 -8.93
CA GLN A 22 -33.30 -3.69 -10.29
C GLN A 22 -33.90 -5.09 -10.38
N ALA A 23 -33.72 -5.93 -9.37
CA ALA A 23 -34.32 -7.27 -9.33
C ALA A 23 -35.85 -7.25 -9.34
N GLN A 24 -36.46 -6.19 -8.79
CA GLN A 24 -37.92 -6.00 -8.72
C GLN A 24 -38.48 -5.19 -9.89
N ARG A 25 -37.65 -4.71 -10.80
CA ARG A 25 -38.07 -3.79 -11.89
C ARG A 25 -39.03 -4.44 -12.89
N PHE A 26 -38.89 -5.74 -13.11
CA PHE A 26 -39.65 -6.47 -14.11
C PHE A 26 -40.28 -7.73 -13.51
N PRO A 27 -41.45 -8.24 -14.08
CA PRO A 27 -42.05 -9.51 -13.67
C PRO A 27 -41.07 -10.68 -13.83
N ALA A 28 -40.93 -11.49 -12.79
CA ALA A 28 -39.95 -12.59 -12.76
C ALA A 28 -40.20 -13.67 -13.82
N GLU A 29 -41.47 -13.90 -14.19
CA GLU A 29 -41.90 -14.87 -15.21
C GLU A 29 -41.52 -14.48 -16.62
N ASP A 30 -41.19 -13.21 -16.86
CA ASP A 30 -40.83 -12.64 -18.16
C ASP A 30 -39.32 -12.35 -18.29
N LEU A 31 -38.48 -12.94 -17.42
CA LEU A 31 -37.05 -12.71 -17.38
C LEU A 31 -36.26 -13.90 -17.92
N LEU A 32 -35.20 -13.60 -18.67
CA LEU A 32 -34.11 -14.53 -18.96
C LEU A 32 -32.81 -14.01 -18.36
N ARG A 33 -32.06 -14.91 -17.71
CA ARG A 33 -30.76 -14.64 -17.11
C ARG A 33 -29.63 -14.93 -18.09
N ILE A 34 -28.76 -13.95 -18.30
CA ILE A 34 -27.58 -14.10 -19.16
C ILE A 34 -26.37 -13.39 -18.55
N ASP A 35 -25.22 -14.02 -18.66
CA ASP A 35 -23.94 -13.33 -18.41
C ASP A 35 -23.47 -12.71 -19.72
N LEU A 36 -23.55 -11.38 -19.81
CA LEU A 36 -23.20 -10.65 -21.03
C LEU A 36 -21.71 -10.43 -21.20
N HIS A 37 -20.88 -10.78 -20.21
CA HIS A 37 -19.44 -10.47 -20.23
C HIS A 37 -18.64 -11.58 -19.55
N CYS A 38 -18.16 -12.54 -20.33
CA CYS A 38 -17.28 -13.61 -19.87
C CYS A 38 -16.38 -14.12 -20.99
N HIS A 39 -15.25 -14.74 -20.60
CA HIS A 39 -14.16 -15.09 -21.50
C HIS A 39 -13.74 -16.56 -21.39
N ASP A 40 -13.25 -17.12 -22.49
CA ASP A 40 -12.61 -18.43 -22.51
C ASP A 40 -11.25 -18.38 -23.24
N ARG A 41 -10.61 -19.54 -23.44
CA ARG A 41 -9.28 -19.65 -24.04
C ARG A 41 -9.11 -19.02 -25.43
N ASN A 42 -10.20 -18.68 -26.12
CA ASN A 42 -10.15 -18.00 -27.40
C ASN A 42 -9.94 -16.47 -27.25
N SER A 43 -9.89 -15.95 -26.01
CA SER A 43 -9.32 -14.65 -25.66
C SER A 43 -7.78 -14.77 -25.60
N ASP A 44 -7.18 -15.04 -26.77
CA ASP A 44 -5.79 -15.47 -26.87
C ASP A 44 -4.76 -14.34 -26.98
N VAL A 45 -5.21 -13.11 -27.21
CA VAL A 45 -4.34 -11.92 -27.29
C VAL A 45 -4.61 -11.01 -26.09
N PRO A 46 -3.73 -11.02 -25.09
CA PRO A 46 -3.92 -10.19 -23.90
C PRO A 46 -3.80 -8.71 -24.23
N ASP A 47 -4.64 -7.90 -23.62
CA ASP A 47 -4.59 -6.44 -23.73
C ASP A 47 -3.43 -5.85 -22.94
N GLU A 48 -3.00 -6.52 -21.87
CA GLU A 48 -1.91 -6.08 -21.05
C GLU A 48 -0.52 -6.31 -21.67
N LEU A 49 0.35 -5.30 -21.53
CA LEU A 49 1.73 -5.34 -22.05
C LEU A 49 2.51 -6.55 -21.53
N TRP A 50 2.38 -6.89 -20.26
CA TRP A 50 3.12 -8.01 -19.66
C TRP A 50 2.62 -9.37 -20.16
N GLY A 51 1.32 -9.50 -20.36
CA GLY A 51 0.75 -10.69 -21.01
C GLY A 51 1.33 -10.91 -22.41
N ARG A 52 1.43 -9.84 -23.20
CA ARG A 52 2.04 -9.88 -24.55
C ARG A 52 3.54 -10.20 -24.50
N LEU A 53 4.29 -9.61 -23.57
CA LEU A 53 5.72 -9.86 -23.36
C LEU A 53 5.99 -11.32 -22.97
N LEU A 54 5.19 -11.87 -22.07
CA LEU A 54 5.33 -13.23 -21.55
C LEU A 54 4.62 -14.29 -22.40
N SER A 55 3.88 -13.89 -23.45
CA SER A 55 3.03 -14.78 -24.26
C SER A 55 2.00 -15.55 -23.43
N LEU A 56 1.41 -14.87 -22.46
CA LEU A 56 0.37 -15.43 -21.62
C LEU A 56 -0.99 -15.11 -22.23
N PRO A 57 -1.86 -16.11 -22.50
CA PRO A 57 -3.25 -15.82 -22.82
C PRO A 57 -3.95 -15.27 -21.57
N GLU A 58 -5.07 -14.61 -21.74
CA GLU A 58 -5.86 -14.13 -20.59
C GLU A 58 -6.44 -15.29 -19.78
N THR A 59 -6.70 -16.40 -20.43
CA THR A 59 -7.21 -17.61 -19.79
C THR A 59 -6.89 -18.88 -20.58
N TRP A 60 -6.81 -20.01 -19.86
CA TRP A 60 -6.75 -21.38 -20.44
C TRP A 60 -8.09 -22.11 -20.29
N LEU A 61 -9.18 -21.42 -19.92
CA LEU A 61 -10.49 -22.01 -19.69
C LEU A 61 -11.08 -22.57 -21.00
N GLU A 62 -11.38 -23.85 -21.02
CA GLU A 62 -12.03 -24.49 -22.18
C GLU A 62 -13.49 -24.02 -22.33
N THR A 63 -13.93 -23.77 -23.55
CA THR A 63 -15.30 -23.34 -23.88
C THR A 63 -16.37 -24.22 -23.21
N LYS A 64 -16.20 -25.54 -23.26
CA LYS A 64 -17.13 -26.50 -22.64
C LYS A 64 -17.23 -26.35 -21.11
N ASP A 65 -16.11 -26.03 -20.43
CA ASP A 65 -16.08 -25.86 -18.98
C ASP A 65 -16.73 -24.53 -18.56
N LEU A 66 -16.58 -23.50 -19.38
CA LEU A 66 -17.30 -22.22 -19.20
C LEU A 66 -18.81 -22.40 -19.35
N VAL A 67 -19.25 -23.05 -20.44
CA VAL A 67 -20.68 -23.34 -20.68
C VAL A 67 -21.29 -24.13 -19.52
N ALA A 68 -20.62 -25.20 -19.06
CA ALA A 68 -21.07 -25.97 -17.91
C ALA A 68 -21.15 -25.14 -16.61
N THR A 69 -20.30 -24.14 -16.48
CA THR A 69 -20.35 -23.24 -15.31
C THR A 69 -21.52 -22.26 -15.41
N LEU A 70 -21.73 -21.66 -16.58
CA LEU A 70 -22.88 -20.77 -16.83
C LEU A 70 -24.19 -21.47 -16.54
N GLU A 71 -24.40 -22.67 -17.11
CA GLU A 71 -25.59 -23.49 -16.88
C GLU A 71 -25.79 -23.84 -15.39
N ARG A 72 -24.71 -24.27 -14.71
CA ARG A 72 -24.75 -24.59 -13.28
C ARG A 72 -25.14 -23.39 -12.41
N ASN A 73 -24.72 -22.18 -12.80
CA ASN A 73 -25.02 -20.94 -12.10
C ASN A 73 -26.38 -20.32 -12.53
N GLY A 74 -27.15 -21.04 -13.37
CA GLY A 74 -28.54 -20.70 -13.69
C GLY A 74 -28.70 -19.63 -14.76
N THR A 75 -27.78 -19.54 -15.73
CA THR A 75 -28.00 -18.75 -16.94
C THR A 75 -28.91 -19.50 -17.92
N ASP A 76 -29.88 -18.80 -18.49
CA ASP A 76 -30.86 -19.35 -19.45
C ASP A 76 -30.35 -19.38 -20.88
N LEU A 77 -29.33 -18.57 -21.16
CA LEU A 77 -28.70 -18.44 -22.48
C LEU A 77 -27.20 -18.21 -22.31
N VAL A 78 -26.42 -18.76 -23.21
CA VAL A 78 -24.97 -18.61 -23.26
C VAL A 78 -24.58 -17.50 -24.26
N THR A 79 -23.65 -16.64 -23.84
CA THR A 79 -22.81 -15.84 -24.72
C THR A 79 -21.38 -15.89 -24.19
N ILE A 80 -20.39 -15.70 -25.06
CA ILE A 80 -18.95 -15.64 -24.71
C ILE A 80 -18.35 -14.48 -25.48
N THR A 81 -17.78 -13.51 -24.77
CA THR A 81 -17.38 -12.22 -25.32
C THR A 81 -15.86 -12.06 -25.35
N ASN A 82 -15.17 -12.99 -25.98
CA ASN A 82 -13.72 -12.95 -26.12
C ASN A 82 -13.24 -11.67 -26.82
N HIS A 83 -12.01 -11.25 -26.50
CA HIS A 83 -11.41 -10.06 -27.09
C HIS A 83 -11.28 -10.18 -28.60
N ASN A 84 -11.91 -9.23 -29.29
CA ASN A 84 -11.85 -9.04 -30.75
C ASN A 84 -12.27 -10.23 -31.61
N ASN A 85 -12.95 -11.24 -31.05
CA ASN A 85 -13.46 -12.37 -31.78
C ASN A 85 -14.63 -13.07 -31.09
N ALA A 86 -15.50 -13.72 -31.87
CA ALA A 86 -16.61 -14.56 -31.43
C ALA A 86 -16.44 -16.06 -31.73
N ARG A 87 -15.20 -16.56 -31.86
CA ARG A 87 -14.91 -17.93 -32.24
C ARG A 87 -15.64 -18.97 -31.42
N SER A 88 -15.73 -18.78 -30.11
CA SER A 88 -16.44 -19.68 -29.20
C SER A 88 -17.94 -19.74 -29.50
N CYS A 89 -18.57 -18.59 -29.75
CA CYS A 89 -19.99 -18.54 -30.13
C CYS A 89 -20.24 -19.26 -31.46
N TRP A 90 -19.40 -19.04 -32.49
CA TRP A 90 -19.52 -19.74 -33.79
C TRP A 90 -19.35 -21.25 -33.64
N GLN A 91 -18.41 -21.68 -32.80
CA GLN A 91 -18.17 -23.08 -32.53
C GLN A 91 -19.40 -23.72 -31.83
N LEU A 92 -20.00 -23.09 -30.85
CA LEU A 92 -21.19 -23.56 -30.15
C LEU A 92 -22.41 -23.60 -31.09
N GLN A 93 -22.58 -22.57 -31.94
CA GLN A 93 -23.65 -22.59 -32.97
C GLN A 93 -23.48 -23.73 -33.97
N SER A 94 -22.24 -24.06 -34.39
CA SER A 94 -21.99 -25.18 -35.29
C SER A 94 -22.33 -26.53 -34.66
N LEU A 95 -22.37 -26.63 -33.36
CA LEU A 95 -22.83 -27.79 -32.59
C LEU A 95 -24.36 -27.81 -32.36
N GLY A 96 -25.09 -26.81 -32.89
CA GLY A 96 -26.54 -26.72 -32.81
C GLY A 96 -27.06 -26.04 -31.51
N MET A 97 -26.19 -25.42 -30.70
CA MET A 97 -26.61 -24.68 -29.51
C MET A 97 -27.21 -23.31 -29.87
N ASP A 98 -28.24 -22.91 -29.16
CA ASP A 98 -28.76 -21.55 -29.22
C ASP A 98 -27.85 -20.65 -28.37
N VAL A 99 -27.10 -19.77 -29.01
CA VAL A 99 -26.12 -18.87 -28.38
C VAL A 99 -26.32 -17.45 -28.89
N LEU A 100 -26.24 -16.48 -28.00
CA LEU A 100 -26.14 -15.08 -28.40
C LEU A 100 -24.70 -14.81 -28.85
N VAL A 101 -24.47 -14.50 -30.10
CA VAL A 101 -23.15 -14.12 -30.62
C VAL A 101 -22.74 -12.80 -30.01
N GLY A 102 -21.57 -12.74 -29.40
CA GLY A 102 -21.01 -11.56 -28.78
C GLY A 102 -19.47 -11.55 -28.81
N ALA A 103 -18.89 -10.38 -28.74
CA ALA A 103 -17.46 -10.18 -28.55
C ALA A 103 -17.20 -8.85 -27.84
N GLU A 104 -16.08 -8.76 -27.15
CA GLU A 104 -15.54 -7.54 -26.58
C GLU A 104 -14.47 -6.96 -27.50
N PHE A 105 -14.74 -5.83 -28.13
CA PHE A 105 -13.81 -5.18 -29.05
C PHE A 105 -12.99 -4.12 -28.35
N THR A 106 -11.65 -4.19 -28.47
CA THR A 106 -10.73 -3.16 -28.01
C THR A 106 -10.72 -2.02 -29.01
N CYS A 107 -11.40 -0.93 -28.72
CA CYS A 107 -11.56 0.22 -29.59
C CYS A 107 -10.62 1.37 -29.18
N HIS A 108 -10.17 2.15 -30.16
CA HIS A 108 -9.22 3.24 -29.96
C HIS A 108 -9.83 4.60 -30.29
N PHE A 109 -9.49 5.62 -29.50
CA PHE A 109 -9.76 7.00 -29.87
C PHE A 109 -8.66 7.50 -30.82
N PRO A 110 -9.01 8.09 -31.97
CA PRO A 110 -8.01 8.57 -32.94
C PRO A 110 -7.18 9.76 -32.43
N ASP A 111 -7.71 10.49 -31.46
CA ASP A 111 -7.15 11.68 -30.86
C ASP A 111 -6.45 11.43 -29.51
N SER A 112 -6.36 10.18 -29.08
CA SER A 112 -5.83 9.81 -27.78
C SER A 112 -5.08 8.47 -27.85
N SER A 113 -4.17 8.22 -26.90
CA SER A 113 -3.54 6.92 -26.68
C SER A 113 -4.41 5.95 -25.85
N LEU A 114 -5.62 6.35 -25.48
CA LEU A 114 -6.54 5.53 -24.72
C LEU A 114 -7.24 4.51 -25.60
N SER A 115 -7.38 3.31 -25.10
CA SER A 115 -8.25 2.27 -25.63
C SER A 115 -9.34 1.92 -24.62
N ILE A 116 -10.51 1.61 -25.14
CA ILE A 116 -11.66 1.16 -24.37
C ILE A 116 -12.20 -0.13 -24.95
N HIS A 117 -12.93 -0.86 -24.13
CA HIS A 117 -13.64 -2.05 -24.59
C HIS A 117 -15.08 -1.71 -24.96
N VAL A 118 -15.62 -2.42 -25.93
CA VAL A 118 -17.02 -2.30 -26.37
C VAL A 118 -17.57 -3.70 -26.61
N LEU A 119 -18.52 -4.11 -25.78
CA LEU A 119 -19.28 -5.33 -26.00
C LEU A 119 -20.26 -5.11 -27.14
N THR A 120 -20.29 -6.02 -28.12
CA THR A 120 -21.20 -5.96 -29.29
C THR A 120 -21.84 -7.32 -29.50
N TYR A 121 -23.14 -7.32 -29.84
CA TYR A 121 -23.90 -8.55 -29.93
C TYR A 121 -24.70 -8.65 -31.23
N GLY A 122 -25.00 -9.91 -31.64
CA GLY A 122 -25.92 -10.23 -32.74
C GLY A 122 -25.35 -10.01 -34.15
N PHE A 123 -24.05 -9.93 -34.32
CA PHE A 123 -23.37 -9.76 -35.61
C PHE A 123 -23.11 -11.11 -36.29
N THR A 124 -22.92 -11.08 -37.62
CA THR A 124 -22.51 -12.22 -38.46
C THR A 124 -20.99 -12.33 -38.53
N GLN A 125 -20.46 -13.46 -39.07
CA GLN A 125 -19.01 -13.62 -39.26
C GLN A 125 -18.41 -12.55 -40.19
N GLN A 126 -19.16 -12.11 -41.23
CA GLN A 126 -18.73 -11.02 -42.09
C GLN A 126 -18.64 -9.72 -41.32
N GLN A 127 -19.67 -9.40 -40.53
CA GLN A 127 -19.70 -8.20 -39.69
C GLN A 127 -18.61 -8.21 -38.59
N GLU A 128 -18.22 -9.39 -38.09
CA GLU A 128 -17.08 -9.53 -37.18
C GLU A 128 -15.79 -9.03 -37.82
N HIS A 129 -15.56 -9.38 -39.09
CA HIS A 129 -14.40 -8.90 -39.82
C HIS A 129 -14.44 -7.37 -40.03
N GLU A 130 -15.59 -6.81 -40.39
CA GLU A 130 -15.79 -5.38 -40.57
C GLU A 130 -15.65 -4.60 -39.25
N LEU A 131 -16.20 -5.09 -38.13
CA LEU A 131 -16.03 -4.55 -36.80
C LEU A 131 -14.54 -4.49 -36.39
N ASN A 132 -13.76 -5.54 -36.71
CA ASN A 132 -12.32 -5.56 -36.48
C ASN A 132 -11.54 -4.51 -37.27
N GLN A 133 -12.06 -4.09 -38.43
CA GLN A 133 -11.49 -2.98 -39.20
C GLN A 133 -11.85 -1.62 -38.57
N HIS A 134 -13.08 -1.45 -38.12
CA HIS A 134 -13.56 -0.19 -37.59
C HIS A 134 -13.07 0.11 -36.15
N ARG A 135 -12.70 -0.91 -35.33
CA ARG A 135 -12.27 -0.72 -33.94
C ARG A 135 -11.04 0.18 -33.76
N HIS A 136 -10.30 0.47 -34.81
CA HIS A 136 -9.18 1.42 -34.76
C HIS A 136 -9.64 2.88 -34.64
N ASN A 137 -10.93 3.16 -34.85
CA ASN A 137 -11.58 4.45 -34.64
C ASN A 137 -12.95 4.23 -33.99
N ILE A 138 -13.09 4.58 -32.73
CA ILE A 138 -14.32 4.37 -31.95
C ILE A 138 -15.55 5.03 -32.59
N TYR A 139 -15.38 6.20 -33.23
CA TYR A 139 -16.49 6.91 -33.87
C TYR A 139 -17.01 6.12 -35.08
N ASP A 140 -16.13 5.58 -35.90
CA ASP A 140 -16.52 4.75 -37.05
C ASP A 140 -17.11 3.42 -36.60
N PHE A 141 -16.59 2.84 -35.50
CA PHE A 141 -17.14 1.63 -34.90
C PHE A 141 -18.59 1.84 -34.44
N CYS A 142 -18.85 2.93 -33.71
CA CYS A 142 -20.20 3.24 -33.22
C CYS A 142 -21.16 3.58 -34.36
N ARG A 143 -20.72 4.31 -35.42
CA ARG A 143 -21.53 4.54 -36.61
C ARG A 143 -21.87 3.25 -37.33
N TYR A 144 -20.90 2.33 -37.48
CA TYR A 144 -21.11 1.03 -38.10
C TYR A 144 -22.12 0.21 -37.32
N THR A 145 -21.97 0.05 -36.00
CA THR A 145 -22.87 -0.73 -35.16
C THR A 145 -24.30 -0.15 -35.19
N TYR A 146 -24.46 1.16 -35.16
CA TYR A 146 -25.75 1.81 -35.26
C TYR A 146 -26.43 1.53 -36.61
N ARG A 147 -25.73 1.69 -37.73
CA ARG A 147 -26.27 1.46 -39.09
C ARG A 147 -26.73 0.00 -39.32
N HIS A 148 -26.05 -0.95 -38.66
CA HIS A 148 -26.38 -2.38 -38.77
C HIS A 148 -27.27 -2.87 -37.63
N ASN A 149 -27.81 -1.99 -36.79
CA ASN A 149 -28.66 -2.32 -35.65
C ASN A 149 -28.04 -3.35 -34.70
N LEU A 150 -26.71 -3.26 -34.50
CA LEU A 150 -25.95 -4.08 -33.57
C LEU A 150 -25.89 -3.36 -32.21
N PRO A 151 -26.49 -3.93 -31.13
CA PRO A 151 -26.44 -3.28 -29.83
C PRO A 151 -25.04 -3.38 -29.26
N THR A 152 -24.57 -2.24 -28.74
CA THR A 152 -23.31 -2.11 -28.01
C THR A 152 -23.57 -1.82 -26.55
N VAL A 153 -22.70 -2.33 -25.68
CA VAL A 153 -22.66 -2.00 -24.24
C VAL A 153 -21.23 -1.55 -23.93
N LEU A 154 -21.11 -0.43 -23.23
CA LEU A 154 -19.81 0.01 -22.69
C LEU A 154 -19.54 -0.74 -21.37
N PRO A 155 -18.61 -1.73 -21.36
CA PRO A 155 -18.26 -2.47 -20.15
C PRO A 155 -17.40 -1.61 -19.24
N HIS A 156 -17.45 -1.88 -17.93
CA HIS A 156 -16.59 -1.24 -16.91
C HIS A 156 -16.15 0.20 -17.24
N PRO A 157 -17.06 1.19 -17.41
CA PRO A 157 -16.76 2.52 -17.99
C PRO A 157 -15.72 3.34 -17.24
N LEU A 158 -15.44 3.01 -15.98
CA LEU A 158 -14.46 3.71 -15.13
C LEU A 158 -13.13 2.94 -14.99
N PHE A 159 -12.93 1.88 -15.79
CA PHE A 159 -11.67 1.14 -15.82
C PHE A 159 -10.95 1.36 -17.15
N PHE A 160 -9.69 1.76 -17.08
CA PHE A 160 -8.88 2.10 -18.25
C PHE A 160 -7.53 1.41 -18.21
N TYR A 161 -7.11 0.85 -19.32
CA TYR A 161 -5.75 0.37 -19.53
C TYR A 161 -4.86 1.56 -19.90
N THR A 162 -4.21 2.16 -18.88
CA THR A 162 -3.41 3.37 -19.08
C THR A 162 -1.93 3.05 -18.93
N HIS A 163 -1.18 3.03 -20.02
CA HIS A 163 0.26 3.01 -19.93
C HIS A 163 0.89 4.41 -19.93
N ASN A 164 0.27 5.41 -20.58
CA ASN A 164 0.87 6.72 -20.76
C ASN A 164 -0.11 7.91 -20.67
N ALA A 165 -1.40 7.69 -20.50
CA ALA A 165 -2.39 8.76 -20.42
C ALA A 165 -3.25 8.61 -19.16
N GLN A 166 -3.45 9.71 -18.42
CA GLN A 166 -4.43 9.75 -17.33
C GLN A 166 -5.81 10.03 -17.94
N PRO A 167 -6.85 9.24 -17.64
CA PRO A 167 -8.21 9.56 -18.04
C PRO A 167 -8.66 10.84 -17.32
N ASP A 168 -9.45 11.66 -18.00
CA ASP A 168 -10.12 12.81 -17.41
C ASP A 168 -11.64 12.71 -17.58
N ILE A 169 -12.37 13.61 -16.94
CA ILE A 169 -13.84 13.60 -16.96
C ILE A 169 -14.40 13.83 -18.36
N SER A 170 -13.66 14.52 -19.26
CA SER A 170 -14.10 14.78 -20.64
C SER A 170 -14.28 13.47 -21.43
N LEU A 171 -13.62 12.39 -21.01
CA LEU A 171 -13.82 11.06 -21.59
C LEU A 171 -15.23 10.51 -21.28
N LEU A 172 -15.73 10.75 -20.08
CA LEU A 172 -17.09 10.33 -19.68
C LEU A 172 -18.16 11.11 -20.48
N GLU A 173 -17.90 12.37 -20.79
CA GLU A 173 -18.77 13.18 -21.65
C GLU A 173 -18.89 12.55 -23.05
N LYS A 174 -17.74 12.14 -23.65
CA LYS A 174 -17.74 11.42 -24.92
C LYS A 174 -18.49 10.08 -24.83
N PHE A 175 -18.32 9.32 -23.74
CA PHE A 175 -19.05 8.09 -23.53
C PHE A 175 -20.56 8.30 -23.43
N ALA A 176 -21.00 9.38 -22.77
CA ALA A 176 -22.41 9.71 -22.65
C ALA A 176 -23.05 10.00 -24.02
N VAL A 177 -22.29 10.59 -24.97
CA VAL A 177 -22.75 10.84 -26.33
C VAL A 177 -22.75 9.58 -27.19
N LEU A 178 -21.70 8.76 -27.10
CA LEU A 178 -21.49 7.59 -27.97
C LEU A 178 -22.35 6.38 -27.60
N PHE A 179 -22.65 6.19 -26.28
CA PHE A 179 -23.29 4.98 -25.79
C PHE A 179 -24.61 5.24 -25.09
N THR A 180 -25.51 4.27 -25.23
CA THR A 180 -26.83 4.25 -24.55
C THR A 180 -26.97 3.08 -23.57
N ARG A 181 -26.05 2.12 -23.60
CA ARG A 181 -26.05 0.95 -22.72
C ARG A 181 -24.73 0.85 -21.99
N PHE A 182 -24.81 0.67 -20.67
CA PHE A 182 -23.64 0.69 -19.80
C PHE A 182 -23.65 -0.49 -18.83
N GLU A 183 -22.51 -1.14 -18.67
CA GLU A 183 -22.33 -2.13 -17.63
C GLU A 183 -22.08 -1.41 -16.31
N VAL A 184 -23.11 -1.35 -15.46
CA VAL A 184 -23.02 -0.75 -14.11
C VAL A 184 -22.64 -1.76 -13.04
N LEU A 185 -22.76 -3.06 -13.33
CA LEU A 185 -22.34 -4.16 -12.49
C LEU A 185 -21.34 -5.02 -13.23
N ASN A 186 -20.05 -4.81 -12.94
CA ASN A 186 -19.01 -5.68 -13.41
C ASN A 186 -18.50 -6.55 -12.25
N GLY A 187 -18.47 -7.86 -12.44
CA GLY A 187 -18.10 -8.83 -11.41
C GLY A 187 -16.63 -8.81 -10.99
N GLN A 188 -15.75 -8.13 -11.75
CA GLN A 188 -14.32 -7.95 -11.45
C GLN A 188 -14.01 -6.54 -10.90
N ARG A 189 -15.02 -5.71 -10.65
CA ARG A 189 -14.83 -4.35 -10.13
C ARG A 189 -15.45 -4.24 -8.73
N GLY A 190 -14.86 -3.35 -7.90
CA GLY A 190 -15.32 -3.14 -6.51
C GLY A 190 -16.62 -2.34 -6.40
N TYR A 191 -17.21 -2.35 -5.20
CA TYR A 191 -18.43 -1.60 -4.89
C TYR A 191 -18.35 -0.13 -5.26
N TRP A 192 -17.24 0.53 -4.94
CA TRP A 192 -17.08 1.95 -5.17
C TRP A 192 -17.11 2.32 -6.64
N GLN A 193 -16.39 1.60 -7.47
CA GLN A 193 -16.34 1.83 -8.92
C GLN A 193 -17.71 1.57 -9.57
N ASN A 194 -18.34 0.45 -9.25
CA ASN A 194 -19.68 0.12 -9.77
C ASN A 194 -20.73 1.15 -9.33
N LEU A 195 -20.68 1.62 -8.06
CA LEU A 195 -21.60 2.63 -7.53
C LEU A 195 -21.38 4.00 -8.20
N LEU A 196 -20.14 4.41 -8.42
CA LEU A 196 -19.85 5.65 -9.14
C LEU A 196 -20.31 5.58 -10.60
N THR A 197 -20.16 4.43 -11.27
CA THR A 197 -20.73 4.21 -12.61
C THR A 197 -22.25 4.41 -12.59
N ARG A 198 -22.94 3.79 -11.64
CA ARG A 198 -24.40 3.96 -11.49
C ARG A 198 -24.75 5.44 -11.24
N TYR A 199 -24.07 6.13 -10.32
CA TYR A 199 -24.37 7.52 -10.00
C TYR A 199 -24.12 8.44 -11.19
N TRP A 200 -23.03 8.23 -11.92
CA TRP A 200 -22.74 8.97 -13.13
C TRP A 200 -23.85 8.79 -14.19
N ILE A 201 -24.23 7.56 -14.52
CA ILE A 201 -25.29 7.30 -15.50
C ILE A 201 -26.62 7.88 -15.06
N ALA A 202 -26.95 7.78 -13.78
CA ALA A 202 -28.21 8.33 -13.23
C ALA A 202 -28.22 9.86 -13.15
N SER A 203 -27.07 10.54 -13.23
CA SER A 203 -26.99 11.99 -13.23
C SER A 203 -27.12 12.61 -14.62
N LEU A 204 -27.00 11.82 -15.70
CA LEU A 204 -27.07 12.33 -17.07
C LEU A 204 -28.48 12.80 -17.44
N THR A 205 -28.59 14.03 -17.87
CA THR A 205 -29.81 14.64 -18.40
C THR A 205 -29.72 14.78 -19.93
N PRO A 206 -30.84 14.96 -20.65
CA PRO A 206 -30.80 15.29 -22.07
C PRO A 206 -29.95 16.54 -22.37
N GLU A 207 -30.07 17.56 -21.52
CA GLU A 207 -29.35 18.83 -21.65
C GLU A 207 -27.83 18.62 -21.51
N ASP A 208 -27.37 17.71 -20.62
CA ASP A 208 -25.97 17.36 -20.49
C ASP A 208 -25.45 16.72 -21.78
N ILE A 209 -26.23 15.81 -22.38
CA ILE A 209 -25.84 15.10 -23.62
C ILE A 209 -25.73 16.07 -24.78
N ASP A 210 -26.66 17.01 -24.92
CA ASP A 210 -26.60 18.07 -25.94
C ASP A 210 -25.37 18.96 -25.72
N GLN A 211 -25.13 19.38 -24.49
CA GLN A 211 -23.94 20.20 -24.15
C GLN A 211 -22.63 19.43 -24.43
N TYR A 212 -22.56 18.15 -24.12
CA TYR A 212 -21.37 17.34 -24.40
C TYR A 212 -21.19 17.11 -25.91
N ALA A 213 -22.29 16.93 -26.64
CA ALA A 213 -22.28 16.80 -28.09
C ALA A 213 -21.69 18.07 -28.73
N ASP A 214 -22.18 19.26 -28.36
CA ASP A 214 -21.67 20.52 -28.81
C ASP A 214 -20.20 20.74 -28.47
N LYS A 215 -19.83 20.46 -27.21
CA LYS A 215 -18.45 20.64 -26.74
C LYS A 215 -17.44 19.79 -27.49
N HIS A 216 -17.80 18.54 -27.84
CA HIS A 216 -16.92 17.62 -28.54
C HIS A 216 -17.12 17.58 -30.06
N GLY A 217 -18.05 18.35 -30.60
CA GLY A 217 -18.38 18.38 -32.02
C GLY A 217 -18.92 17.03 -32.53
N LEU A 218 -19.73 16.35 -31.73
CA LEU A 218 -20.32 15.05 -32.03
C LEU A 218 -21.83 15.19 -32.21
N ASP A 219 -22.39 14.53 -33.22
CA ASP A 219 -23.85 14.42 -33.34
C ASP A 219 -24.30 13.10 -32.70
N PRO A 220 -25.01 13.10 -31.55
CA PRO A 220 -25.42 11.89 -30.87
C PRO A 220 -26.35 10.99 -31.68
N PHE A 221 -27.09 11.56 -32.66
CA PHE A 221 -27.96 10.79 -33.55
C PHE A 221 -27.22 10.02 -34.65
N GLU A 222 -25.94 10.32 -34.89
CA GLU A 222 -25.09 9.47 -35.74
C GLU A 222 -24.78 8.11 -35.11
N TYR A 223 -24.93 7.99 -33.79
CA TYR A 223 -24.55 6.81 -33.03
C TYR A 223 -25.74 6.05 -32.43
N ASN A 224 -26.86 6.74 -32.15
CA ASN A 224 -28.02 6.13 -31.50
C ASN A 224 -29.34 6.79 -31.99
N ALA A 225 -30.40 5.98 -32.08
CA ALA A 225 -31.73 6.48 -32.44
C ALA A 225 -32.34 7.35 -31.30
N ASP A 226 -32.07 6.99 -30.05
CA ASP A 226 -32.49 7.72 -28.87
C ASP A 226 -31.29 7.85 -27.93
N PRO A 227 -30.45 8.88 -28.12
CA PRO A 227 -29.23 9.05 -27.33
C PRO A 227 -29.49 9.43 -25.86
N PHE A 228 -30.67 9.90 -25.53
CA PHE A 228 -31.05 10.36 -24.19
C PHE A 228 -31.46 9.21 -23.28
N LYS A 229 -31.97 8.12 -23.83
CA LYS A 229 -32.38 6.93 -23.07
C LYS A 229 -31.16 6.09 -22.71
N LYS A 230 -30.81 6.05 -21.43
CA LYS A 230 -29.74 5.19 -20.93
C LYS A 230 -30.31 3.92 -20.30
N SER A 231 -29.65 2.79 -20.53
CA SER A 231 -29.98 1.50 -19.94
C SER A 231 -28.76 0.85 -19.31
N VAL A 232 -29.00 -0.08 -18.39
CA VAL A 232 -27.98 -0.66 -17.54
C VAL A 232 -27.94 -2.18 -17.67
N THR A 233 -26.74 -2.74 -17.64
CA THR A 233 -26.47 -4.18 -17.71
C THR A 233 -25.49 -4.60 -16.60
N GLY A 234 -25.32 -5.90 -16.45
CA GLY A 234 -24.26 -6.52 -15.64
C GLY A 234 -23.58 -7.64 -16.40
N GLY A 235 -22.34 -7.93 -16.04
CA GLY A 235 -21.52 -9.02 -16.55
C GLY A 235 -20.51 -9.50 -15.54
N SER A 236 -20.09 -10.77 -15.63
CA SER A 236 -19.14 -11.32 -14.67
C SER A 236 -17.71 -10.87 -14.93
N ASP A 237 -17.37 -10.59 -16.19
CA ASP A 237 -16.01 -10.34 -16.66
C ASP A 237 -15.04 -11.48 -16.23
N ASP A 238 -15.61 -12.73 -16.17
CA ASP A 238 -14.88 -13.86 -15.60
C ASP A 238 -14.00 -14.53 -16.66
N HIS A 239 -12.73 -14.69 -16.33
CA HIS A 239 -11.72 -15.31 -17.18
C HIS A 239 -11.33 -16.73 -16.73
N ASN A 240 -11.83 -17.20 -15.58
CA ASN A 240 -11.38 -18.45 -14.97
C ASN A 240 -12.48 -19.52 -14.85
N GLY A 241 -13.71 -19.20 -15.22
CA GLY A 241 -14.85 -20.08 -15.09
C GLY A 241 -15.20 -20.44 -13.64
N ILE A 242 -14.86 -19.57 -12.68
CA ILE A 242 -15.17 -19.79 -11.26
C ILE A 242 -16.46 -19.06 -10.89
N PHE A 243 -16.60 -17.82 -11.35
CA PHE A 243 -17.68 -16.92 -11.01
C PHE A 243 -18.61 -16.57 -12.20
N ALA A 244 -18.34 -17.12 -13.39
CA ALA A 244 -19.17 -16.91 -14.57
C ALA A 244 -20.64 -17.25 -14.29
N GLY A 245 -21.56 -16.39 -14.72
CA GLY A 245 -23.00 -16.51 -14.52
C GLY A 245 -23.52 -16.16 -13.12
N ARG A 246 -22.64 -15.86 -12.15
CA ARG A 246 -23.06 -15.35 -10.83
C ARG A 246 -23.38 -13.85 -10.86
N THR A 247 -22.83 -13.15 -11.82
CA THR A 247 -23.10 -11.76 -12.15
C THR A 247 -23.51 -11.69 -13.59
N GLY A 248 -24.53 -10.91 -13.92
CA GLY A 248 -25.03 -10.84 -15.29
C GLY A 248 -26.21 -9.88 -15.44
N THR A 249 -26.98 -10.11 -16.48
CA THR A 249 -28.10 -9.27 -16.92
C THR A 249 -29.40 -10.09 -16.94
N LEU A 250 -30.44 -9.52 -16.39
CA LEU A 250 -31.85 -9.94 -16.58
C LEU A 250 -32.34 -9.26 -17.86
N ALA A 251 -32.74 -10.04 -18.85
CA ALA A 251 -33.38 -9.56 -20.07
C ALA A 251 -34.89 -9.71 -19.92
N TYR A 252 -35.60 -8.61 -19.95
CA TYR A 252 -37.05 -8.59 -19.85
C TYR A 252 -37.72 -8.73 -21.21
N ILE A 253 -38.55 -9.73 -21.33
CA ILE A 253 -39.22 -10.13 -22.58
C ILE A 253 -40.72 -10.29 -22.25
N PRO A 254 -41.56 -9.28 -22.55
CA PRO A 254 -42.99 -9.37 -22.29
C PRO A 254 -43.63 -10.62 -22.94
N ASN A 255 -44.46 -11.36 -22.21
CA ASN A 255 -45.08 -12.61 -22.65
C ASN A 255 -44.06 -13.70 -23.07
N LEU A 256 -42.98 -13.84 -22.28
CA LEU A 256 -41.84 -14.72 -22.59
C LEU A 256 -42.27 -16.14 -22.98
N GLN A 257 -43.20 -16.77 -22.23
CA GLN A 257 -43.60 -18.15 -22.44
C GLN A 257 -44.31 -18.36 -23.79
N GLU A 258 -45.06 -17.38 -24.27
CA GLU A 258 -45.71 -17.42 -25.59
C GLU A 258 -44.67 -17.20 -26.70
N ARG A 259 -43.81 -16.24 -26.54
CA ARG A 259 -42.77 -15.87 -27.53
C ARG A 259 -41.72 -16.97 -27.73
N LEU A 260 -41.36 -17.74 -26.70
CA LEU A 260 -40.47 -18.89 -26.78
C LEU A 260 -40.99 -20.04 -27.67
N ARG A 261 -42.29 -20.05 -28.00
CA ARG A 261 -42.84 -21.02 -28.94
C ARG A 261 -42.51 -20.73 -30.42
N GLN A 262 -42.18 -19.48 -30.71
CA GLN A 262 -41.98 -18.97 -32.06
C GLN A 262 -40.55 -18.48 -32.31
N HIS A 263 -39.80 -18.06 -31.26
CA HIS A 263 -38.48 -17.43 -31.34
C HIS A 263 -37.49 -18.16 -30.49
N LYS A 264 -36.20 -18.09 -30.88
CA LYS A 264 -35.09 -18.56 -30.08
C LYS A 264 -34.84 -17.61 -28.91
N ARG A 265 -34.26 -18.14 -27.81
CA ARG A 265 -33.87 -17.30 -26.66
C ARG A 265 -32.86 -16.21 -27.07
N SER A 266 -31.91 -16.54 -27.96
CA SER A 266 -30.91 -15.59 -28.46
C SER A 266 -31.53 -14.40 -29.20
N GLU A 267 -32.59 -14.62 -29.98
CA GLU A 267 -33.31 -13.55 -30.67
C GLU A 267 -34.04 -12.63 -29.72
N LEU A 268 -34.75 -13.23 -28.73
CA LEU A 268 -35.48 -12.49 -27.73
C LEU A 268 -34.58 -11.66 -26.79
N VAL A 269 -33.45 -12.21 -26.37
CA VAL A 269 -32.48 -11.49 -25.54
C VAL A 269 -31.82 -10.37 -26.36
N LEU A 270 -31.46 -10.61 -27.61
CA LEU A 270 -30.92 -9.56 -28.49
C LEU A 270 -31.90 -8.39 -28.66
N GLU A 271 -33.19 -8.67 -28.81
CA GLU A 271 -34.23 -7.65 -28.85
C GLU A 271 -34.31 -6.87 -27.53
N ALA A 272 -34.30 -7.57 -26.37
CA ALA A 272 -34.33 -6.94 -25.06
C ALA A 272 -33.15 -5.99 -24.85
N ILE A 273 -31.94 -6.39 -25.30
CA ILE A 273 -30.73 -5.53 -25.24
C ILE A 273 -30.92 -4.31 -26.15
N ARG A 274 -31.45 -4.47 -27.37
CA ARG A 274 -31.72 -3.36 -28.31
C ARG A 274 -32.69 -2.33 -27.70
N LEU A 275 -33.71 -2.79 -27.05
CA LEU A 275 -34.74 -1.93 -26.42
C LEU A 275 -34.30 -1.32 -25.07
N GLY A 276 -33.20 -1.80 -24.50
CA GLY A 276 -32.74 -1.41 -23.17
C GLY A 276 -33.62 -1.99 -22.06
N ASN A 277 -34.33 -3.07 -22.30
CA ASN A 277 -35.14 -3.81 -21.36
C ASN A 277 -34.27 -4.77 -20.55
N THR A 278 -33.32 -4.23 -19.82
CA THR A 278 -32.28 -4.96 -19.10
C THR A 278 -32.16 -4.46 -17.66
N ALA A 279 -31.75 -5.35 -16.75
CA ALA A 279 -31.38 -5.01 -15.39
C ALA A 279 -30.18 -5.86 -14.94
N PRO A 280 -29.23 -5.31 -14.18
CA PRO A 280 -28.12 -6.08 -13.63
C PRO A 280 -28.57 -6.96 -12.48
N PHE A 281 -27.92 -8.13 -12.31
CA PHE A 281 -28.09 -9.00 -11.14
C PHE A 281 -26.76 -9.61 -10.72
N GLY A 282 -26.60 -9.93 -9.45
CA GLY A 282 -25.52 -10.78 -8.97
C GLY A 282 -24.60 -10.16 -7.94
N GLU A 283 -23.38 -10.71 -7.87
CA GLU A 283 -22.40 -10.42 -6.85
C GLU A 283 -21.33 -9.43 -7.33
N VAL A 284 -21.05 -8.42 -6.53
CA VAL A 284 -19.97 -7.44 -6.80
C VAL A 284 -18.60 -8.08 -6.58
N GLY A 285 -17.58 -7.61 -7.31
CA GLY A 285 -16.19 -7.93 -7.05
C GLY A 285 -15.74 -7.39 -5.70
N GLU A 286 -15.26 -8.26 -4.84
CA GLU A 286 -14.55 -7.91 -3.60
C GLU A 286 -13.11 -8.42 -3.70
N GLU A 287 -12.21 -7.88 -2.85
CA GLU A 287 -10.80 -8.25 -2.84
C GLU A 287 -10.58 -9.77 -2.80
N GLU A 288 -11.31 -10.48 -1.94
CA GLU A 288 -11.14 -11.93 -1.78
C GLU A 288 -11.60 -12.72 -3.02
N LYS A 289 -12.64 -12.24 -3.72
CA LYS A 289 -13.09 -12.81 -5.00
C LYS A 289 -11.99 -12.65 -6.05
N LEU A 290 -11.49 -11.44 -6.23
CA LEU A 290 -10.43 -11.14 -7.19
C LEU A 290 -9.11 -11.82 -6.83
N THR A 291 -8.72 -11.83 -5.56
CA THR A 291 -7.54 -12.57 -5.09
C THR A 291 -7.65 -14.05 -5.49
N THR A 292 -8.84 -14.65 -5.39
CA THR A 292 -9.06 -16.05 -5.80
C THR A 292 -8.93 -16.22 -7.32
N THR A 293 -9.48 -15.29 -8.09
CA THR A 293 -9.32 -15.27 -9.55
C THR A 293 -7.85 -15.19 -9.97
N PHE A 294 -7.08 -14.30 -9.36
CA PHE A 294 -5.65 -14.18 -9.62
C PHE A 294 -4.84 -15.39 -9.12
N LEU A 295 -5.18 -15.97 -7.97
CA LEU A 295 -4.56 -17.21 -7.49
C LEU A 295 -4.77 -18.36 -8.48
N ASP A 296 -5.98 -18.48 -9.01
CA ASP A 296 -6.28 -19.48 -10.05
C ASP A 296 -5.51 -19.19 -11.33
N TYR A 297 -5.47 -17.93 -11.77
CA TYR A 297 -4.69 -17.52 -12.96
C TYR A 297 -3.20 -17.83 -12.78
N PHE A 298 -2.59 -17.47 -11.63
CA PHE A 298 -1.19 -17.78 -11.36
C PHE A 298 -0.93 -19.29 -11.27
N SER A 299 -1.92 -20.05 -10.79
CA SER A 299 -1.85 -21.52 -10.80
C SER A 299 -1.84 -22.04 -12.23
N GLN A 300 -2.66 -21.50 -13.11
CA GLN A 300 -2.67 -21.84 -14.54
C GLN A 300 -1.37 -21.42 -15.25
N VAL A 301 -0.87 -20.21 -14.98
CA VAL A 301 0.44 -19.75 -15.49
C VAL A 301 1.54 -20.72 -15.07
N ALA A 302 1.59 -21.14 -13.81
CA ALA A 302 2.58 -22.09 -13.32
C ALA A 302 2.50 -23.45 -14.02
N MET A 303 1.28 -23.91 -14.34
CA MET A 303 1.06 -25.21 -15.00
C MET A 303 1.32 -25.17 -16.52
N TYR A 304 0.91 -24.10 -17.20
CA TYR A 304 0.78 -24.07 -18.66
C TYR A 304 1.70 -23.08 -19.37
N MET A 305 2.24 -22.05 -18.70
CA MET A 305 3.13 -21.07 -19.33
C MET A 305 4.32 -21.76 -20.01
N GLN A 306 4.57 -21.39 -21.26
CA GLN A 306 5.81 -21.75 -21.95
C GLN A 306 6.85 -20.65 -21.75
N ASP A 307 8.15 -20.99 -21.86
CA ASP A 307 9.21 -19.99 -21.79
C ASP A 307 9.08 -19.04 -23.00
N PRO A 308 8.89 -17.72 -22.77
CA PRO A 308 8.77 -16.77 -23.87
C PRO A 308 10.07 -16.59 -24.66
N GLY A 309 11.21 -17.07 -24.13
CA GLY A 309 12.52 -16.90 -24.71
C GLY A 309 13.08 -15.48 -24.54
N LEU A 310 14.38 -15.41 -24.19
CA LEU A 310 15.08 -14.14 -23.95
C LEU A 310 15.03 -13.19 -25.15
N LEU A 311 15.14 -13.73 -26.37
CA LEU A 311 15.16 -12.92 -27.60
C LEU A 311 13.84 -12.17 -27.81
N ARG A 312 12.71 -12.79 -27.53
CA ARG A 312 11.39 -12.15 -27.60
C ARG A 312 11.25 -10.99 -26.61
N LEU A 313 11.69 -11.20 -25.35
CA LEU A 313 11.69 -10.14 -24.33
C LEU A 313 12.56 -8.95 -24.75
N LEU A 314 13.72 -9.19 -25.34
CA LEU A 314 14.64 -8.15 -25.80
C LEU A 314 14.08 -7.34 -26.97
N LEU A 315 13.45 -8.01 -27.93
CA LEU A 315 12.95 -7.38 -29.18
C LEU A 315 11.61 -6.65 -29.00
N HIS A 316 10.87 -6.91 -27.94
CA HIS A 316 9.58 -6.26 -27.71
C HIS A 316 9.72 -4.76 -27.38
N ARG A 317 8.69 -3.96 -27.71
CA ARG A 317 8.69 -2.49 -27.55
C ARG A 317 8.51 -1.97 -26.11
N GLY A 318 8.38 -2.85 -25.12
CA GLY A 318 8.26 -2.47 -23.70
C GLY A 318 9.48 -1.72 -23.13
N SER A 319 9.29 -0.97 -22.06
CA SER A 319 10.38 -0.28 -21.36
C SER A 319 11.38 -1.27 -20.77
N LEU A 320 12.60 -0.80 -20.45
CA LEU A 320 13.60 -1.64 -19.79
C LEU A 320 13.10 -2.19 -18.45
N LYS A 321 12.32 -1.40 -17.70
CA LYS A 321 11.70 -1.84 -16.43
C LYS A 321 10.73 -2.99 -16.64
N ASP A 322 9.87 -2.90 -17.67
CA ASP A 322 8.90 -3.97 -17.99
C ASP A 322 9.62 -5.24 -18.42
N LYS A 323 10.66 -5.12 -19.26
CA LYS A 323 11.48 -6.26 -19.70
C LYS A 323 12.18 -6.95 -18.52
N MET A 324 12.74 -6.18 -17.59
CA MET A 324 13.39 -6.72 -16.39
C MET A 324 12.37 -7.39 -15.44
N ALA A 325 11.19 -6.81 -15.27
CA ALA A 325 10.12 -7.41 -14.48
C ALA A 325 9.65 -8.73 -15.12
N CYS A 326 9.41 -8.75 -16.42
CA CYS A 326 9.01 -9.96 -17.15
C CYS A 326 10.09 -11.06 -17.10
N LEU A 327 11.37 -10.69 -17.18
CA LEU A 327 12.47 -11.64 -17.03
C LEU A 327 12.50 -12.24 -15.62
N ALA A 328 12.29 -11.41 -14.58
CA ALA A 328 12.21 -11.88 -13.20
C ALA A 328 11.02 -12.83 -12.99
N ILE A 329 9.85 -12.49 -13.53
CA ILE A 329 8.66 -13.34 -13.49
C ILE A 329 8.89 -14.66 -14.21
N SER A 330 9.46 -14.62 -15.43
CA SER A 330 9.76 -15.84 -16.20
C SER A 330 10.70 -16.77 -15.42
N ASN A 331 11.77 -16.23 -14.82
CA ASN A 331 12.70 -17.02 -14.02
C ASN A 331 12.04 -17.59 -12.75
N ALA A 332 11.21 -16.79 -12.06
CA ALA A 332 10.46 -17.25 -10.89
C ALA A 332 9.50 -18.40 -11.25
N MET A 333 8.82 -18.30 -12.41
CA MET A 333 7.92 -19.36 -12.89
C MET A 333 8.67 -20.62 -13.33
N GLN A 334 9.84 -20.48 -13.93
CA GLN A 334 10.69 -21.64 -14.24
C GLN A 334 11.17 -22.35 -12.98
N GLU A 335 11.55 -21.59 -11.96
CA GLU A 335 11.95 -22.16 -10.67
C GLU A 335 10.75 -22.85 -10.01
N LEU A 336 9.58 -22.22 -10.01
CA LEU A 336 8.35 -22.80 -9.48
C LEU A 336 8.00 -24.12 -10.17
N LYS A 337 8.26 -24.29 -11.48
CA LYS A 337 8.06 -25.53 -12.22
C LYS A 337 8.99 -26.67 -11.80
N ARG A 338 10.16 -26.37 -11.25
CA ARG A 338 11.08 -27.39 -10.70
C ARG A 338 10.57 -27.98 -9.39
N HIS A 339 9.72 -27.25 -8.67
CA HIS A 339 9.20 -27.67 -7.36
C HIS A 339 7.89 -28.46 -7.47
N GLN A 340 7.97 -29.75 -7.63
CA GLN A 340 6.81 -30.65 -7.82
C GLN A 340 5.73 -30.52 -6.74
N TYR A 341 6.13 -30.29 -5.48
CA TYR A 341 5.18 -30.09 -4.37
C TYR A 341 4.35 -28.81 -4.55
N THR A 342 4.98 -27.73 -4.95
CA THR A 342 4.29 -26.44 -5.20
C THR A 342 3.33 -26.57 -6.37
N LEU A 343 3.76 -27.17 -7.47
CA LEU A 343 2.89 -27.45 -8.61
C LEU A 343 1.71 -28.35 -8.27
N THR A 344 1.95 -29.39 -7.48
CA THR A 344 0.88 -30.29 -7.03
C THR A 344 -0.13 -29.55 -6.15
N PHE A 345 0.34 -28.65 -5.27
CA PHE A 345 -0.54 -27.82 -4.45
C PHE A 345 -1.35 -26.86 -5.32
N LEU A 346 -0.73 -26.13 -6.22
CA LEU A 346 -1.41 -25.18 -7.13
C LEU A 346 -2.44 -25.88 -8.00
N ARG A 347 -2.11 -27.06 -8.55
CA ARG A 347 -3.05 -27.90 -9.30
C ARG A 347 -4.23 -28.32 -8.43
N THR A 348 -3.96 -28.79 -7.22
CA THR A 348 -5.00 -29.24 -6.29
C THR A 348 -5.92 -28.08 -5.89
N PHE A 349 -5.35 -26.89 -5.69
CA PHE A 349 -6.11 -25.68 -5.40
C PHE A 349 -6.98 -25.27 -6.60
N HIS A 350 -6.41 -25.22 -7.80
CA HIS A 350 -7.12 -24.96 -9.05
C HIS A 350 -8.31 -25.92 -9.27
N GLU A 351 -8.10 -27.21 -9.05
CA GLU A 351 -9.16 -28.22 -9.13
C GLU A 351 -10.23 -28.05 -8.04
N ALA A 352 -9.82 -27.65 -6.83
CA ALA A 352 -10.72 -27.43 -5.70
C ALA A 352 -11.67 -26.24 -5.94
N LEU A 353 -11.18 -25.15 -6.57
CA LEU A 353 -12.01 -24.00 -6.96
C LEU A 353 -13.11 -24.38 -7.96
N ARG A 354 -12.95 -25.49 -8.69
CA ARG A 354 -13.93 -26.07 -9.63
C ARG A 354 -14.77 -27.20 -9.03
N GLY A 355 -14.69 -27.38 -7.71
CA GLY A 355 -15.42 -28.41 -6.97
C GLY A 355 -14.88 -29.84 -7.17
N LYS A 356 -13.74 -30.05 -7.83
CA LYS A 356 -13.13 -31.37 -8.02
C LYS A 356 -12.52 -31.86 -6.70
N LYS A 357 -12.72 -33.12 -6.37
CA LYS A 357 -12.12 -33.71 -5.16
C LYS A 357 -10.60 -33.85 -5.35
N PRO A 358 -9.78 -33.38 -4.41
CA PRO A 358 -8.35 -33.65 -4.40
C PRO A 358 -8.08 -35.16 -4.45
N ALA A 359 -7.15 -35.59 -5.31
CA ALA A 359 -6.82 -37.00 -5.46
C ALA A 359 -6.32 -37.61 -4.14
N LEU A 360 -6.67 -38.86 -3.86
CA LEU A 360 -6.26 -39.57 -2.64
C LEU A 360 -4.73 -39.63 -2.46
N LEU A 361 -4.00 -39.74 -3.57
CA LEU A 361 -2.53 -39.77 -3.62
C LEU A 361 -1.87 -38.47 -3.13
N THR A 362 -2.52 -37.32 -3.34
CA THR A 362 -2.01 -36.04 -2.83
C THR A 362 -2.02 -35.97 -1.30
N SER A 363 -2.87 -36.74 -0.64
CA SER A 363 -2.92 -36.79 0.84
C SER A 363 -1.88 -37.73 1.46
N LEU A 364 -1.32 -38.67 0.71
CA LEU A 364 -0.34 -39.63 1.20
C LEU A 364 1.10 -39.12 1.20
N GLY A 365 1.42 -38.19 0.28
CA GLY A 365 2.75 -37.58 0.15
C GLY A 365 2.95 -36.29 0.95
N VAL A 366 1.90 -35.73 1.56
CA VAL A 366 1.94 -34.44 2.27
C VAL A 366 2.48 -34.63 3.68
N THR A 367 3.52 -33.85 4.03
CA THR A 367 4.08 -33.86 5.39
C THR A 367 3.03 -33.43 6.43
N LYS A 368 3.21 -33.85 7.71
CA LYS A 368 2.25 -33.50 8.77
C LYS A 368 1.94 -32.02 8.88
N GLU A 369 2.90 -31.16 8.55
CA GLU A 369 2.81 -29.69 8.65
C GLU A 369 1.85 -29.07 7.62
N PHE A 370 1.66 -29.70 6.44
CA PHE A 370 0.75 -29.20 5.39
C PHE A 370 -0.65 -29.83 5.42
N LYS A 371 -0.91 -30.75 6.34
CA LYS A 371 -2.27 -31.33 6.49
C LYS A 371 -3.35 -30.28 6.76
N PRO A 372 -3.10 -29.22 7.58
CA PRO A 372 -4.10 -28.15 7.78
C PRO A 372 -4.45 -27.42 6.46
N THR A 373 -3.44 -27.04 5.67
CA THR A 373 -3.66 -26.40 4.36
C THR A 373 -4.50 -27.27 3.42
N LEU A 374 -4.17 -28.56 3.32
CA LEU A 374 -4.94 -29.50 2.51
C LEU A 374 -6.37 -29.68 3.01
N LYS A 375 -6.61 -29.58 4.32
CA LYS A 375 -7.96 -29.60 4.90
C LYS A 375 -8.79 -28.43 4.39
N VAL A 376 -8.24 -27.22 4.43
CA VAL A 376 -8.92 -26.01 3.92
C VAL A 376 -9.24 -26.15 2.43
N VAL A 377 -8.29 -26.63 1.62
CA VAL A 377 -8.50 -26.87 0.18
C VAL A 377 -9.64 -27.89 -0.06
N LYS A 378 -9.72 -28.95 0.76
CA LYS A 378 -10.82 -29.93 0.68
C LYS A 378 -12.17 -29.33 1.04
N GLU A 379 -12.23 -28.44 2.03
CA GLU A 379 -13.47 -27.75 2.39
C GLU A 379 -13.90 -26.78 1.29
N ILE A 380 -12.97 -26.06 0.67
CA ILE A 380 -13.25 -25.21 -0.51
C ILE A 380 -13.89 -26.05 -1.63
N ALA A 381 -13.29 -27.20 -2.00
CA ALA A 381 -13.82 -28.08 -3.03
C ALA A 381 -15.20 -28.65 -2.69
N LYS A 382 -15.43 -29.00 -1.42
CA LYS A 382 -16.70 -29.51 -0.92
C LYS A 382 -17.78 -28.43 -0.99
N THR A 383 -17.49 -27.21 -0.53
CA THR A 383 -18.43 -26.09 -0.53
C THR A 383 -18.79 -25.70 -1.96
N GLN A 384 -17.84 -25.57 -2.87
CA GLN A 384 -18.10 -25.25 -4.28
C GLN A 384 -19.04 -26.27 -4.96
N ARG A 385 -18.93 -27.54 -4.61
CA ARG A 385 -19.76 -28.60 -5.21
C ARG A 385 -21.15 -28.73 -4.57
N ASN A 386 -21.24 -28.64 -3.25
CA ASN A 386 -22.45 -29.01 -2.51
C ASN A 386 -23.27 -27.79 -2.04
N GLU A 387 -22.63 -26.63 -1.86
CA GLU A 387 -23.19 -25.41 -1.29
C GLU A 387 -22.62 -24.18 -2.01
N PRO A 388 -22.83 -24.07 -3.34
CA PRO A 388 -22.18 -23.04 -4.16
C PRO A 388 -22.52 -21.61 -3.70
N GLU A 389 -23.66 -21.39 -3.07
CA GLU A 389 -24.06 -20.10 -2.47
C GLU A 389 -23.16 -19.69 -1.29
N LYS A 390 -22.53 -20.64 -0.61
CA LYS A 390 -21.57 -20.37 0.50
C LYS A 390 -20.11 -20.28 0.03
N PHE A 391 -19.87 -20.51 -1.25
CA PHE A 391 -18.51 -20.62 -1.77
C PHE A 391 -17.69 -19.35 -1.53
N LEU A 392 -18.23 -18.16 -1.82
CA LEU A 392 -17.51 -16.91 -1.59
C LEU A 392 -17.19 -16.69 -0.10
N SER A 393 -18.11 -17.05 0.79
CA SER A 393 -17.87 -17.00 2.24
C SER A 393 -16.76 -17.96 2.66
N MET A 394 -16.70 -19.15 2.05
CA MET A 394 -15.64 -20.13 2.30
C MET A 394 -14.27 -19.61 1.81
N ILE A 395 -14.22 -18.97 0.64
CA ILE A 395 -13.01 -18.34 0.10
C ILE A 395 -12.51 -17.23 1.01
N ARG A 396 -13.41 -16.33 1.47
CA ARG A 396 -13.08 -15.24 2.41
C ARG A 396 -12.39 -15.73 3.68
N LYS A 397 -12.71 -16.94 4.11
CA LYS A 397 -12.08 -17.57 5.28
C LYS A 397 -10.85 -18.39 4.91
N GLY A 398 -10.97 -19.20 3.87
CA GLY A 398 -9.99 -20.25 3.55
C GLY A 398 -8.69 -19.70 2.97
N VAL A 399 -8.72 -18.72 2.08
CA VAL A 399 -7.50 -18.16 1.47
C VAL A 399 -6.60 -17.51 2.53
N PRO A 400 -7.11 -16.66 3.44
CA PRO A 400 -6.30 -16.12 4.54
C PRO A 400 -5.78 -17.18 5.51
N GLU A 401 -6.57 -18.22 5.78
CA GLU A 401 -6.13 -19.35 6.63
C GLU A 401 -4.98 -20.10 5.97
N ILE A 402 -5.04 -20.36 4.68
CA ILE A 402 -3.93 -20.94 3.91
C ILE A 402 -2.69 -20.04 4.00
N TYR A 403 -2.86 -18.74 3.77
CA TYR A 403 -1.77 -17.77 3.85
C TYR A 403 -1.08 -17.77 5.22
N ASP A 404 -1.85 -17.70 6.30
CA ASP A 404 -1.32 -17.73 7.66
C ASP A 404 -0.53 -19.01 7.94
N ILE A 405 -1.05 -20.18 7.56
CA ILE A 405 -0.38 -21.47 7.74
C ILE A 405 0.96 -21.51 6.98
N VAL A 406 0.96 -21.17 5.68
CA VAL A 406 2.18 -21.30 4.87
C VAL A 406 3.23 -20.27 5.26
N THR A 407 2.81 -19.05 5.61
CA THR A 407 3.72 -17.96 5.99
C THR A 407 4.36 -18.21 7.37
N ARG A 408 3.58 -18.67 8.37
CA ARG A 408 4.13 -19.09 9.68
C ARG A 408 5.11 -20.25 9.52
N LEU A 409 4.79 -21.21 8.66
CA LEU A 409 5.68 -22.33 8.40
C LEU A 409 6.98 -21.88 7.72
N PHE A 410 6.90 -20.94 6.78
CA PHE A 410 8.08 -20.35 6.14
C PHE A 410 8.99 -19.69 7.18
N PHE A 411 8.47 -18.78 7.99
CA PHE A 411 9.26 -18.09 8.99
C PHE A 411 9.77 -19.01 10.09
N LYS A 412 8.96 -19.99 10.54
CA LYS A 412 9.42 -21.00 11.51
C LYS A 412 10.66 -21.73 11.00
N ARG A 413 10.61 -22.19 9.75
CA ARG A 413 11.74 -22.88 9.13
C ARG A 413 12.93 -21.96 8.89
N LEU A 414 12.67 -20.73 8.44
CA LEU A 414 13.71 -19.71 8.26
C LEU A 414 14.45 -19.45 9.58
N ASN A 415 13.75 -19.22 10.69
CA ASN A 415 14.33 -18.98 12.00
C ASN A 415 15.13 -20.19 12.52
N GLN A 416 14.63 -21.42 12.30
CA GLN A 416 15.36 -22.64 12.66
C GLN A 416 16.69 -22.75 11.91
N HIS A 417 16.72 -22.35 10.66
CA HIS A 417 17.93 -22.39 9.84
C HIS A 417 18.89 -21.27 10.16
N THR A 418 18.39 -20.07 10.44
CA THR A 418 19.21 -18.94 10.86
C THR A 418 19.93 -19.26 12.17
N ALA A 419 19.21 -19.81 13.15
CA ALA A 419 19.81 -20.25 14.43
C ALA A 419 20.88 -21.35 14.25
N GLN A 420 20.72 -22.26 13.31
CA GLN A 420 21.72 -23.28 12.97
C GLN A 420 22.96 -22.67 12.28
N LEU A 421 22.75 -21.62 11.49
CA LEU A 421 23.80 -20.90 10.80
C LEU A 421 24.62 -20.02 11.77
N GLU A 422 23.99 -19.39 12.75
CA GLU A 422 24.65 -18.60 13.80
C GLU A 422 25.57 -19.44 14.68
N SER A 423 25.18 -20.69 14.93
CA SER A 423 26.03 -21.65 15.67
C SER A 423 27.26 -22.13 14.88
N SER A 424 27.38 -21.84 13.59
CA SER A 424 28.43 -22.33 12.68
C SER A 424 29.35 -21.22 12.12
N ASN A 425 29.82 -20.25 12.92
CA ASN A 425 30.80 -19.22 12.55
C ASN A 425 30.55 -18.48 11.21
N LEU A 426 29.33 -18.03 10.98
CA LEU A 426 28.88 -17.39 9.75
C LEU A 426 29.16 -15.88 9.63
N SER A 427 29.95 -15.31 10.54
CA SER A 427 30.42 -13.91 10.47
C SER A 427 31.27 -13.58 9.22
N ILE A 428 31.51 -14.54 8.33
CA ILE A 428 32.39 -14.45 7.16
C ILE A 428 31.61 -14.48 5.82
N LEU A 429 30.27 -14.67 5.83
CA LEU A 429 29.53 -14.73 4.57
C LEU A 429 29.24 -13.34 4.01
N THR A 430 29.80 -13.07 2.85
CA THR A 430 29.49 -11.86 2.06
C THR A 430 28.09 -11.98 1.43
N THR A 431 27.50 -10.86 1.05
CA THR A 431 26.23 -10.81 0.30
C THR A 431 26.31 -11.64 -0.98
N ASP A 432 27.50 -11.71 -1.61
CA ASP A 432 27.74 -12.55 -2.79
C ASP A 432 27.68 -14.05 -2.46
N ASP A 433 28.12 -14.46 -1.28
CA ASP A 433 28.02 -15.85 -0.84
C ASP A 433 26.57 -16.25 -0.55
N LEU A 434 25.78 -15.32 0.00
CA LEU A 434 24.34 -15.50 0.18
C LEU A 434 23.61 -15.57 -1.18
N LEU A 435 23.92 -14.68 -2.13
CA LEU A 435 23.34 -14.71 -3.47
C LEU A 435 23.78 -15.95 -4.28
N ARG A 436 25.00 -16.45 -4.07
CA ARG A 436 25.47 -17.71 -4.64
C ARG A 436 24.74 -18.92 -4.06
N ARG A 437 24.39 -18.87 -2.77
CA ARG A 437 23.70 -19.95 -2.07
C ARG A 437 22.19 -19.99 -2.36
N PHE A 438 21.60 -18.82 -2.71
CA PHE A 438 20.21 -18.75 -3.18
C PHE A 438 20.03 -19.17 -4.65
N GLU A 439 21.00 -19.85 -5.27
CA GLU A 439 20.94 -20.27 -6.70
C GLU A 439 20.19 -19.27 -7.62
N VAL A 440 20.44 -17.99 -7.41
CA VAL A 440 20.06 -16.98 -8.38
C VAL A 440 20.75 -17.36 -9.67
N SER A 441 19.99 -17.63 -10.71
CA SER A 441 20.52 -18.16 -11.98
C SER A 441 21.77 -17.44 -12.42
N THR A 442 22.74 -18.15 -12.98
CA THR A 442 24.03 -17.60 -13.42
C THR A 442 23.91 -16.34 -14.30
N HIS A 443 22.79 -16.15 -14.97
CA HIS A 443 22.47 -14.97 -15.76
C HIS A 443 22.16 -13.71 -14.90
N PHE A 444 21.58 -13.88 -13.71
CA PHE A 444 21.38 -12.77 -12.79
C PHE A 444 22.67 -12.39 -12.03
N ARG A 445 23.55 -13.36 -11.76
CA ARG A 445 24.84 -13.09 -11.12
C ARG A 445 25.72 -12.19 -11.95
N SER A 446 25.75 -12.36 -13.28
CA SER A 446 26.57 -11.54 -14.17
C SER A 446 26.12 -10.06 -14.23
N LEU A 447 24.88 -9.76 -13.86
CA LEU A 447 24.34 -8.39 -13.81
C LEU A 447 24.69 -7.65 -12.50
N PHE A 448 25.04 -8.37 -11.43
CA PHE A 448 25.28 -7.78 -10.11
C PHE A 448 26.70 -7.98 -9.56
N SER A 449 27.51 -8.88 -10.13
CA SER A 449 28.89 -9.13 -9.70
C SER A 449 29.90 -8.63 -10.74
N GLY A 450 30.59 -7.55 -10.40
CA GLY A 450 31.67 -6.96 -11.21
C GLY A 450 33.02 -7.63 -11.06
N ASP A 451 33.16 -8.84 -10.45
CA ASP A 451 34.50 -9.43 -10.23
C ASP A 451 34.57 -10.94 -10.48
N LYS A 452 35.56 -11.33 -11.23
CA LYS A 452 35.80 -12.68 -11.78
C LYS A 452 36.87 -13.46 -11.01
N SER A 453 37.08 -13.29 -9.73
CA SER A 453 38.10 -14.07 -9.04
C SER A 453 37.79 -14.34 -7.57
N ALA A 454 37.56 -15.56 -7.26
CA ALA A 454 38.01 -16.36 -6.13
C ALA A 454 37.10 -17.56 -5.88
N ILE A 455 37.44 -18.68 -6.44
CA ILE A 455 36.90 -19.98 -6.02
C ILE A 455 37.77 -20.41 -4.82
N SER A 456 37.20 -20.31 -3.61
CA SER A 456 37.74 -21.01 -2.44
C SER A 456 37.13 -22.41 -2.39
N LYS A 457 37.95 -23.43 -2.51
CA LYS A 457 37.65 -24.83 -2.22
C LYS A 457 37.65 -25.01 -0.71
N ASP A 458 36.76 -25.88 -0.23
CA ASP A 458 36.66 -26.43 1.11
C ASP A 458 35.59 -25.81 2.03
N ILE A 459 34.33 -26.07 1.67
CA ILE A 459 33.27 -26.17 2.68
C ILE A 459 32.46 -27.43 2.32
N THR A 460 32.41 -28.40 3.27
CA THR A 460 31.57 -29.61 3.15
C THR A 460 30.15 -29.18 2.79
N PRO A 461 29.52 -29.80 1.78
CA PRO A 461 28.17 -29.48 1.43
C PRO A 461 27.24 -30.00 2.54
N LEU A 462 26.93 -29.17 3.51
CA LEU A 462 25.65 -29.30 4.21
C LEU A 462 24.57 -29.43 3.13
N ASP A 463 23.66 -30.33 3.32
CA ASP A 463 22.66 -30.73 2.36
C ASP A 463 21.67 -29.54 2.09
N LEU A 464 22.22 -28.47 1.49
CA LEU A 464 21.56 -27.20 1.19
C LEU A 464 20.40 -27.41 0.21
N SER A 465 20.47 -28.45 -0.64
CA SER A 465 19.38 -28.79 -1.53
C SER A 465 18.11 -29.20 -0.76
N LYS A 466 18.25 -30.00 0.30
CA LYS A 466 17.10 -30.36 1.16
C LYS A 466 16.57 -29.17 1.96
N LEU A 467 17.44 -28.24 2.33
CA LEU A 467 17.10 -27.00 2.99
C LEU A 467 16.22 -26.14 2.10
N PHE A 468 16.64 -25.92 0.87
CA PHE A 468 15.90 -25.11 -0.10
C PHE A 468 14.58 -25.77 -0.48
N ASP A 469 14.53 -27.06 -0.70
CA ASP A 469 13.28 -27.78 -0.97
C ASP A 469 12.25 -27.61 0.15
N GLN A 470 12.68 -27.50 1.40
CA GLN A 470 11.78 -27.31 2.54
C GLN A 470 11.30 -25.88 2.72
N LEU A 471 12.13 -24.87 2.40
CA LEU A 471 11.77 -23.43 2.47
C LEU A 471 11.00 -22.97 1.24
N THR A 472 11.30 -23.50 0.08
CA THR A 472 10.81 -23.00 -1.21
C THR A 472 9.30 -23.07 -1.33
N PHE A 473 8.67 -24.18 -0.95
CA PHE A 473 7.21 -24.31 -1.06
C PHE A 473 6.46 -23.27 -0.22
N PRO A 474 6.70 -23.12 1.09
CA PRO A 474 5.98 -22.11 1.87
C PRO A 474 6.30 -20.69 1.42
N ALA A 475 7.54 -20.39 1.01
CA ALA A 475 7.92 -19.09 0.48
C ALA A 475 7.17 -18.77 -0.82
N LEU A 476 7.20 -19.69 -1.80
CA LEU A 476 6.50 -19.50 -3.07
C LEU A 476 5.00 -19.40 -2.89
N ALA A 477 4.39 -20.23 -2.03
CA ALA A 477 2.96 -20.14 -1.75
C ALA A 477 2.58 -18.79 -1.14
N SER A 478 3.35 -18.30 -0.17
CA SER A 478 3.15 -16.96 0.42
C SER A 478 3.30 -15.86 -0.64
N CYS A 479 4.33 -15.92 -1.48
CA CYS A 479 4.55 -14.95 -2.55
C CYS A 479 3.41 -14.96 -3.59
N VAL A 480 2.92 -16.14 -3.99
CA VAL A 480 1.83 -16.26 -4.96
C VAL A 480 0.53 -15.68 -4.39
N ILE A 481 0.20 -15.97 -3.12
CA ILE A 481 -1.00 -15.43 -2.47
C ILE A 481 -0.89 -13.91 -2.30
N THR A 482 0.27 -13.41 -1.86
CA THR A 482 0.53 -11.97 -1.74
C THR A 482 0.44 -11.27 -3.10
N GLY A 483 1.03 -11.88 -4.13
CA GLY A 483 0.97 -11.36 -5.50
C GLY A 483 -0.45 -11.32 -6.06
N ALA A 484 -1.26 -12.33 -5.78
CA ALA A 484 -2.66 -12.38 -6.18
C ALA A 484 -3.51 -11.31 -5.47
N SER A 485 -3.29 -11.12 -4.17
CA SER A 485 -3.95 -10.06 -3.39
C SER A 485 -3.52 -8.67 -3.85
N PHE A 486 -2.24 -8.49 -4.15
CA PHE A 486 -1.73 -7.25 -4.75
C PHE A 486 -2.40 -6.95 -6.11
N ALA A 487 -2.46 -7.94 -7.01
CA ALA A 487 -3.09 -7.79 -8.31
C ALA A 487 -4.58 -7.44 -8.18
N ALA A 488 -5.28 -8.08 -7.25
CA ALA A 488 -6.68 -7.79 -6.94
C ALA A 488 -6.88 -6.32 -6.53
N SER A 489 -6.06 -5.81 -5.61
CA SER A 489 -6.11 -4.40 -5.20
C SER A 489 -5.77 -3.45 -6.35
N GLN A 490 -4.78 -3.80 -7.19
CA GLN A 490 -4.43 -3.00 -8.37
C GLN A 490 -5.62 -2.87 -9.34
N VAL A 491 -6.35 -3.93 -9.60
CA VAL A 491 -7.54 -3.88 -10.47
C VAL A 491 -8.62 -2.97 -9.90
N ILE A 492 -8.85 -3.03 -8.58
CA ILE A 492 -9.88 -2.21 -7.91
C ILE A 492 -9.48 -0.73 -7.82
N TYR A 493 -8.19 -0.43 -7.56
CA TYR A 493 -7.75 0.91 -7.16
C TYR A 493 -6.78 1.59 -8.15
N SER A 494 -6.46 0.99 -9.31
CA SER A 494 -5.54 1.57 -10.29
C SER A 494 -5.92 3.00 -10.70
N ASN A 495 -7.21 3.24 -10.91
CA ASN A 495 -7.77 4.52 -11.34
C ASN A 495 -8.29 5.39 -10.17
N ARG A 496 -7.84 5.13 -8.93
CA ARG A 496 -8.32 5.84 -7.74
C ARG A 496 -8.32 7.36 -7.84
N PRO A 497 -7.30 8.06 -8.39
CA PRO A 497 -7.33 9.51 -8.55
C PRO A 497 -8.51 9.98 -9.42
N PHE A 498 -8.79 9.25 -10.51
CA PHE A 498 -9.92 9.52 -11.37
C PHE A 498 -11.27 9.31 -10.64
N LEU A 499 -11.41 8.20 -9.90
CA LEU A 499 -12.61 7.90 -9.11
C LEU A 499 -12.86 8.98 -8.04
N ASN A 500 -11.80 9.46 -7.36
CA ASN A 500 -11.90 10.56 -6.40
C ASN A 500 -12.41 11.85 -7.06
N THR A 501 -11.88 12.19 -8.25
CA THR A 501 -12.32 13.36 -9.00
C THR A 501 -13.78 13.24 -9.40
N LEU A 502 -14.19 12.08 -9.91
CA LEU A 502 -15.57 11.81 -10.29
C LEU A 502 -16.52 11.89 -9.09
N ALA A 503 -16.16 11.28 -7.96
CA ALA A 503 -16.95 11.31 -6.73
C ALA A 503 -17.20 12.75 -6.26
N LYS A 504 -16.14 13.59 -6.26
CA LYS A 504 -16.24 15.04 -5.93
C LYS A 504 -17.13 15.79 -6.92
N THR A 505 -17.01 15.52 -8.21
CA THR A 505 -17.86 16.15 -9.25
C THR A 505 -19.33 15.77 -9.07
N LEU A 506 -19.60 14.52 -8.73
CA LEU A 506 -20.96 14.04 -8.49
C LEU A 506 -21.53 14.45 -7.12
N GLY A 507 -20.68 14.86 -6.16
CA GLY A 507 -21.04 15.11 -4.76
C GLY A 507 -21.59 13.85 -4.07
N LYS A 508 -21.17 12.65 -4.50
CA LYS A 508 -21.67 11.35 -4.01
C LYS A 508 -20.56 10.34 -3.89
N ALA A 509 -20.64 9.49 -2.85
CA ALA A 509 -19.69 8.42 -2.59
C ALA A 509 -18.23 8.92 -2.55
N GLU A 510 -18.01 10.13 -2.01
CA GLU A 510 -16.68 10.67 -1.81
C GLU A 510 -15.90 9.82 -0.82
N HIS A 511 -14.68 9.45 -1.22
CA HIS A 511 -13.80 8.69 -0.33
C HIS A 511 -13.33 9.58 0.82
N PRO A 512 -13.41 9.10 2.08
CA PRO A 512 -12.95 9.89 3.21
C PRO A 512 -11.46 10.21 3.08
N GLU A 513 -11.08 11.38 3.55
CA GLU A 513 -9.71 11.80 3.68
C GLU A 513 -9.20 11.32 5.05
N LYS A 514 -8.48 10.21 5.08
CA LYS A 514 -7.98 9.58 6.30
C LYS A 514 -6.62 8.93 6.08
N ALA A 515 -5.70 9.15 7.04
CA ALA A 515 -4.34 8.59 6.98
C ALA A 515 -4.19 7.35 7.88
N LEU A 516 -3.37 6.40 7.44
CA LEU A 516 -2.86 5.31 8.28
C LEU A 516 -1.37 5.52 8.54
N TRP A 517 -1.00 5.66 9.82
CA TRP A 517 0.39 5.84 10.24
C TRP A 517 1.01 4.51 10.65
N LEU A 518 1.95 4.01 9.87
CA LEU A 518 2.64 2.73 10.07
C LEU A 518 3.95 2.92 10.83
N THR A 519 4.16 2.11 11.87
CA THR A 519 5.40 2.13 12.65
C THR A 519 5.77 0.75 13.20
N ASP A 520 7.08 0.47 13.30
CA ASP A 520 7.62 -0.74 13.97
C ASP A 520 7.90 -0.50 15.47
N THR A 521 8.06 0.75 15.89
CA THR A 521 8.70 1.12 17.17
C THR A 521 7.75 1.80 18.17
N PHE A 522 6.46 1.43 18.18
CA PHE A 522 5.48 2.12 19.04
C PHE A 522 5.68 1.88 20.54
N ASP A 523 6.07 0.67 20.95
CA ASP A 523 6.20 0.28 22.36
C ASP A 523 7.65 -0.05 22.79
N ASP A 524 8.62 0.47 22.10
CA ASP A 524 10.03 0.34 22.43
C ASP A 524 10.45 1.30 23.54
N HIS A 525 11.56 1.00 24.23
CA HIS A 525 12.16 1.87 25.24
C HIS A 525 13.11 2.91 24.60
N ASN A 526 12.59 3.74 23.70
CA ASN A 526 13.38 4.76 23.00
C ASN A 526 12.61 6.08 22.81
N GLY A 527 13.30 7.12 22.35
CA GLY A 527 12.72 8.46 22.14
C GLY A 527 11.63 8.48 21.06
N VAL A 528 11.74 7.65 20.05
CA VAL A 528 10.75 7.56 18.95
C VAL A 528 9.42 7.05 19.48
N SER A 529 9.43 6.01 20.30
CA SER A 529 8.23 5.48 20.97
C SER A 529 7.52 6.54 21.81
N SER A 530 8.29 7.31 22.58
CA SER A 530 7.74 8.42 23.41
C SER A 530 7.03 9.47 22.55
N VAL A 531 7.61 9.82 21.40
CA VAL A 531 7.01 10.75 20.43
C VAL A 531 5.73 10.18 19.85
N LEU A 532 5.75 8.93 19.39
CA LEU A 532 4.57 8.29 18.79
C LEU A 532 3.43 8.19 19.79
N LYS A 533 3.71 7.89 21.07
CA LYS A 533 2.72 7.89 22.15
C LYS A 533 2.15 9.28 22.43
N SER A 534 2.99 10.32 22.37
CA SER A 534 2.54 11.71 22.49
C SER A 534 1.69 12.12 21.28
N THR A 535 2.10 11.71 20.08
CA THR A 535 1.34 11.96 18.84
C THR A 535 -0.03 11.27 18.88
N LEU A 536 -0.09 10.02 19.37
CA LEU A 536 -1.37 9.33 19.54
C LEU A 536 -2.32 10.08 20.48
N LYS A 537 -1.81 10.61 21.60
CA LYS A 537 -2.61 11.41 22.53
C LYS A 537 -3.19 12.66 21.87
N GLU A 538 -2.42 13.37 21.05
CA GLU A 538 -2.91 14.53 20.31
C GLU A 538 -3.95 14.13 19.25
N ILE A 539 -3.75 12.98 18.56
CA ILE A 539 -4.73 12.43 17.63
C ILE A 539 -6.04 12.14 18.37
N GLN A 540 -5.98 11.45 19.50
CA GLN A 540 -7.15 11.10 20.33
C GLN A 540 -7.87 12.33 20.89
N LYS A 541 -7.12 13.34 21.33
CA LYS A 541 -7.65 14.56 21.93
C LYS A 541 -8.46 15.41 20.94
N HIS A 542 -8.02 15.47 19.69
CA HIS A 542 -8.62 16.30 18.64
C HIS A 542 -9.41 15.50 17.60
N ASP A 543 -9.49 14.18 17.77
CA ASP A 543 -10.11 13.25 16.80
C ASP A 543 -9.60 13.48 15.35
N TYR A 544 -8.28 13.62 15.20
CA TYR A 544 -7.70 13.80 13.89
C TYR A 544 -7.96 12.58 12.99
N PRO A 545 -8.15 12.76 11.68
CA PRO A 545 -8.43 11.65 10.76
C PRO A 545 -7.17 10.81 10.48
N ILE A 546 -6.50 10.36 11.52
CA ILE A 546 -5.27 9.58 11.49
C ILE A 546 -5.41 8.42 12.47
N ASP A 547 -5.21 7.19 12.00
CA ASP A 547 -5.02 6.04 12.89
C ASP A 547 -3.57 5.57 12.81
N MET A 548 -3.03 5.07 13.91
CA MET A 548 -1.72 4.44 13.95
C MET A 548 -1.87 2.92 13.86
N LEU A 549 -0.96 2.26 13.15
CA LEU A 549 -0.88 0.81 13.06
C LEU A 549 0.53 0.33 13.41
N THR A 550 0.60 -0.59 14.34
CA THR A 550 1.83 -1.28 14.73
C THR A 550 1.65 -2.80 14.73
N CYS A 551 2.76 -3.52 14.59
CA CYS A 551 2.80 -4.97 14.72
C CYS A 551 3.45 -5.32 16.05
N HIS A 552 2.67 -5.83 17.01
CA HIS A 552 3.19 -6.10 18.36
C HIS A 552 2.55 -7.35 18.98
N PRO A 553 3.33 -8.20 19.70
CA PRO A 553 2.82 -9.48 20.24
C PRO A 553 1.83 -9.31 21.39
N THR A 554 2.02 -8.33 22.26
CA THR A 554 1.28 -8.18 23.52
C THR A 554 0.48 -6.90 23.65
N LEU A 555 0.83 -5.84 22.88
CA LEU A 555 0.13 -4.56 22.94
C LEU A 555 -1.35 -4.74 22.57
N GLU A 556 -2.23 -4.06 23.29
CA GLU A 556 -3.66 -4.06 23.00
C GLU A 556 -4.06 -2.83 22.19
N PRO A 557 -5.03 -2.95 21.28
CA PRO A 557 -5.54 -1.82 20.51
C PRO A 557 -6.33 -0.84 21.40
N GLU A 558 -6.25 0.44 21.07
CA GLU A 558 -7.05 1.51 21.68
C GLU A 558 -7.58 2.48 20.61
N SER A 559 -8.27 3.55 21.02
CA SER A 559 -8.76 4.56 20.06
C SER A 559 -7.61 5.09 19.23
N HIS A 560 -7.78 5.13 17.90
CA HIS A 560 -6.77 5.52 16.92
C HIS A 560 -5.46 4.69 16.91
N LEU A 561 -5.38 3.60 17.68
CA LEU A 561 -4.27 2.65 17.64
C LEU A 561 -4.74 1.26 17.26
N LEU A 562 -4.33 0.82 16.10
CA LEU A 562 -4.56 -0.52 15.58
C LEU A 562 -3.32 -1.38 15.83
N VAL A 563 -3.53 -2.60 16.29
CA VAL A 563 -2.45 -3.54 16.56
C VAL A 563 -2.70 -4.84 15.80
N VAL A 564 -1.72 -5.27 15.00
CA VAL A 564 -1.71 -6.58 14.38
C VAL A 564 -0.73 -7.49 15.10
N LYS A 565 -1.11 -8.74 15.29
CA LYS A 565 -0.21 -9.72 15.93
C LYS A 565 0.82 -10.24 14.91
N PRO A 566 2.09 -10.39 15.31
CA PRO A 566 3.11 -10.87 14.38
C PRO A 566 2.88 -12.33 13.99
N ILE A 567 3.16 -12.63 12.73
CA ILE A 567 3.27 -14.03 12.25
C ILE A 567 4.65 -14.61 12.53
N SER A 568 5.65 -13.75 12.67
CA SER A 568 7.02 -14.11 13.07
C SER A 568 7.72 -12.91 13.70
N GLN A 569 8.78 -13.24 14.47
CA GLN A 569 9.68 -12.27 15.07
C GLN A 569 11.13 -12.67 14.72
N PHE A 570 11.99 -11.69 14.51
CA PHE A 570 13.43 -11.91 14.35
C PHE A 570 14.20 -10.74 14.95
N SER A 571 15.44 -11.00 15.35
CA SER A 571 16.36 -9.97 15.81
C SER A 571 17.60 -9.97 14.92
N LEU A 572 18.19 -8.82 14.71
CA LEU A 572 19.46 -8.66 14.00
C LEU A 572 20.52 -8.23 15.00
N GLN A 573 21.45 -9.14 15.34
CA GLN A 573 22.52 -8.85 16.31
C GLN A 573 23.36 -7.63 15.92
N SER A 574 23.50 -7.35 14.62
CA SER A 574 24.19 -6.18 14.09
C SER A 574 23.51 -4.84 14.38
N LEU A 575 22.22 -4.84 14.72
CA LEU A 575 21.42 -3.64 15.05
C LEU A 575 21.06 -3.55 16.55
N GLY A 576 21.72 -4.35 17.40
CA GLY A 576 21.43 -4.44 18.82
C GLY A 576 20.38 -5.51 19.13
N GLU A 577 19.78 -5.45 20.31
CA GLU A 577 18.72 -6.38 20.77
C GLU A 577 17.31 -6.01 20.24
N GLN A 578 17.22 -5.23 19.18
CA GLN A 578 15.93 -4.82 18.63
C GLN A 578 15.22 -6.00 17.96
N GLU A 579 14.01 -6.28 18.39
CA GLU A 579 13.13 -7.27 17.78
C GLU A 579 12.30 -6.67 16.66
N PHE A 580 12.24 -7.36 15.54
CA PHE A 580 11.43 -7.01 14.39
C PHE A 580 10.24 -7.95 14.28
N ASN A 581 9.06 -7.36 14.19
CA ASN A 581 7.79 -8.06 14.08
C ASN A 581 7.32 -8.11 12.63
N VAL A 582 7.01 -9.28 12.10
CA VAL A 582 6.48 -9.45 10.75
C VAL A 582 4.96 -9.57 10.82
N PRO A 583 4.20 -8.60 10.28
CA PRO A 583 2.75 -8.65 10.30
C PRO A 583 2.19 -9.62 9.26
N ASN A 584 0.94 -10.06 9.48
CA ASN A 584 0.17 -10.70 8.41
C ASN A 584 -0.21 -9.63 7.36
N LEU A 585 0.42 -9.69 6.20
CA LEU A 585 0.26 -8.66 5.15
C LEU A 585 -1.19 -8.57 4.63
N LEU A 586 -1.88 -9.71 4.49
CA LEU A 586 -3.28 -9.71 4.06
C LEU A 586 -4.21 -9.08 5.12
N GLU A 587 -3.87 -9.23 6.41
CA GLU A 587 -4.60 -8.57 7.49
C GLU A 587 -4.41 -7.04 7.43
N VAL A 588 -3.18 -6.60 7.27
CA VAL A 588 -2.87 -5.16 7.12
C VAL A 588 -3.56 -4.57 5.89
N GLN A 589 -3.54 -5.27 4.77
CA GLN A 589 -4.23 -4.86 3.54
C GLN A 589 -5.74 -4.69 3.77
N ARG A 590 -6.39 -5.62 4.47
CA ARG A 590 -7.80 -5.51 4.84
C ARG A 590 -8.09 -4.36 5.80
N ILE A 591 -7.19 -4.12 6.76
CA ILE A 591 -7.29 -2.97 7.66
C ILE A 591 -7.31 -1.68 6.84
N PHE A 592 -6.37 -1.57 5.88
CA PHE A 592 -6.27 -0.40 5.02
C PHE A 592 -7.54 -0.19 4.19
N GLU A 593 -7.99 -1.22 3.47
CA GLU A 593 -9.18 -1.15 2.62
C GLU A 593 -10.45 -0.81 3.42
N ARG A 594 -10.71 -1.59 4.48
CA ARG A 594 -11.94 -1.47 5.25
C ARG A 594 -11.97 -0.26 6.19
N GLY A 595 -10.81 0.27 6.52
CA GLY A 595 -10.67 1.47 7.35
C GLY A 595 -10.98 2.76 6.59
N GLY A 596 -11.03 2.72 5.26
CA GLY A 596 -11.31 3.89 4.43
C GLY A 596 -10.13 4.87 4.38
N TYR A 597 -8.90 4.36 4.35
CA TYR A 597 -7.70 5.18 4.26
C TYR A 597 -7.41 5.56 2.81
N ASP A 598 -6.98 6.80 2.59
CA ASP A 598 -6.60 7.33 1.27
C ASP A 598 -5.15 7.78 1.20
N ARG A 599 -4.42 7.75 2.33
CA ARG A 599 -3.00 8.07 2.40
C ARG A 599 -2.29 7.33 3.52
N ILE A 600 -0.97 7.29 3.45
CA ILE A 600 -0.12 6.57 4.40
C ILE A 600 0.93 7.53 4.96
N ILE A 601 1.18 7.45 6.26
CA ILE A 601 2.38 7.95 6.90
C ILE A 601 3.19 6.73 7.33
N CYS A 602 4.50 6.78 7.16
CA CYS A 602 5.41 5.73 7.61
C CYS A 602 6.57 6.37 8.38
N SER A 603 6.88 5.86 9.54
CA SER A 603 7.94 6.38 10.41
C SER A 603 9.08 5.39 10.66
N THR A 604 9.24 4.42 9.77
CA THR A 604 10.27 3.38 9.90
C THR A 604 10.75 2.91 8.53
N GLU A 605 12.03 2.60 8.41
CA GLU A 605 12.66 2.03 7.22
C GLU A 605 12.64 0.49 7.20
N MET A 606 12.08 -0.15 8.23
CA MET A 606 12.11 -1.59 8.43
C MET A 606 10.85 -2.28 7.88
N VAL A 607 10.31 -3.25 8.60
CA VAL A 607 9.22 -4.12 8.11
C VAL A 607 7.98 -3.32 7.72
N MET A 608 7.51 -2.43 8.61
CA MET A 608 6.31 -1.61 8.33
C MET A 608 6.58 -0.57 7.23
N GLY A 609 7.83 -0.18 7.00
CA GLY A 609 8.24 0.64 5.86
C GLY A 609 8.02 -0.07 4.52
N LEU A 610 8.38 -1.34 4.44
CA LEU A 610 8.12 -2.17 3.25
C LEU A 610 6.62 -2.40 3.05
N VAL A 611 5.88 -2.59 4.15
CA VAL A 611 4.41 -2.69 4.12
C VAL A 611 3.79 -1.40 3.60
N ALA A 612 4.28 -0.23 4.01
CA ALA A 612 3.81 1.06 3.50
C ALA A 612 3.99 1.18 1.98
N LEU A 613 5.14 0.78 1.45
CA LEU A 613 5.40 0.79 0.00
C LEU A 613 4.54 -0.24 -0.76
N TYR A 614 4.28 -1.39 -0.16
CA TYR A 614 3.34 -2.38 -0.69
C TYR A 614 1.93 -1.78 -0.80
N LEU A 615 1.40 -1.21 0.29
CA LEU A 615 0.06 -0.61 0.32
C LEU A 615 -0.03 0.59 -0.64
N LYS A 616 1.00 1.44 -0.72
CA LYS A 616 1.08 2.53 -1.71
C LYS A 616 0.79 2.03 -3.12
N LYS A 617 1.45 0.96 -3.51
CA LYS A 617 1.32 0.39 -4.85
C LYS A 617 0.01 -0.37 -5.02
N ALA A 618 -0.41 -1.14 -4.01
CA ALA A 618 -1.66 -1.90 -4.06
C ALA A 618 -2.89 -1.01 -4.19
N PHE A 619 -2.93 0.11 -3.47
CA PHE A 619 -4.10 0.99 -3.38
C PHE A 619 -3.98 2.31 -4.15
N ASN A 620 -2.86 2.56 -4.82
CA ASN A 620 -2.57 3.79 -5.55
C ASN A 620 -2.86 5.05 -4.71
N VAL A 621 -2.21 5.14 -3.55
CA VAL A 621 -2.40 6.23 -2.57
C VAL A 621 -1.12 7.00 -2.33
N SER A 622 -1.25 8.26 -1.92
CA SER A 622 -0.12 9.10 -1.50
C SER A 622 0.49 8.56 -0.22
N THR A 623 1.81 8.53 -0.16
CA THR A 623 2.56 7.97 0.96
C THR A 623 3.66 8.90 1.40
N PHE A 624 3.68 9.21 2.69
CA PHE A 624 4.60 10.15 3.33
C PHE A 624 5.50 9.42 4.30
N PHE A 625 6.75 9.85 4.39
CA PHE A 625 7.70 9.30 5.33
C PHE A 625 8.04 10.33 6.42
N PHE A 626 7.97 9.94 7.68
CA PHE A 626 8.37 10.76 8.82
C PHE A 626 9.72 10.28 9.35
N MET A 627 10.77 11.06 9.13
CA MET A 627 12.14 10.69 9.43
C MET A 627 12.49 10.98 10.90
N HIS A 628 12.55 9.93 11.72
CA HIS A 628 12.94 10.03 13.13
C HIS A 628 14.45 9.82 13.35
N THR A 629 15.06 8.90 12.59
CA THR A 629 16.43 8.39 12.85
C THR A 629 17.38 8.76 11.73
N ASP A 630 18.58 9.19 12.09
CA ASP A 630 19.70 9.31 11.16
C ASP A 630 20.43 7.97 11.04
N TRP A 631 19.91 7.13 10.14
CA TRP A 631 20.47 5.79 9.94
C TRP A 631 21.90 5.79 9.45
N MET A 632 22.32 6.78 8.67
CA MET A 632 23.71 6.86 8.19
C MET A 632 24.67 7.12 9.34
N GLU A 633 24.33 8.02 10.23
CA GLU A 633 25.13 8.31 11.41
C GLU A 633 25.06 7.18 12.45
N PHE A 634 23.86 6.60 12.65
CA PHE A 634 23.67 5.46 13.53
C PHE A 634 24.57 4.28 13.12
N VAL A 635 24.53 3.88 11.85
CA VAL A 635 25.33 2.76 11.32
C VAL A 635 26.82 3.03 11.44
N LYS A 636 27.28 4.26 11.13
CA LYS A 636 28.69 4.62 11.27
C LYS A 636 29.21 4.46 12.71
N ARG A 637 28.38 4.69 13.70
CA ARG A 637 28.76 4.65 15.13
C ARG A 637 28.60 3.28 15.76
N THR A 638 27.56 2.54 15.36
CA THR A 638 27.18 1.28 16.01
C THR A 638 27.72 0.05 15.31
N THR A 639 28.16 0.19 14.06
CA THR A 639 28.63 -0.95 13.26
C THR A 639 30.03 -0.67 12.68
N ALA A 640 30.84 -1.72 12.56
CA ALA A 640 32.16 -1.66 11.93
C ALA A 640 32.08 -1.90 10.40
N LEU A 641 31.07 -1.29 9.72
CA LEU A 641 30.93 -1.45 8.28
C LEU A 641 32.06 -0.80 7.51
N SER A 642 32.56 -1.47 6.48
CA SER A 642 33.49 -0.91 5.52
C SER A 642 32.87 0.27 4.73
N ALA A 643 33.69 1.09 4.10
CA ALA A 643 33.20 2.19 3.25
C ALA A 643 32.29 1.69 2.12
N HIS A 644 32.58 0.52 1.56
CA HIS A 644 31.76 -0.10 0.51
C HIS A 644 30.37 -0.55 1.02
N GLU A 645 30.29 -1.15 2.20
CA GLU A 645 29.03 -1.54 2.84
C GLU A 645 28.21 -0.33 3.24
N THR A 646 28.85 0.71 3.75
CA THR A 646 28.21 2.00 4.06
C THR A 646 27.61 2.64 2.80
N ASP A 647 28.30 2.58 1.66
CA ASP A 647 27.77 3.09 0.39
C ASP A 647 26.63 2.20 -0.15
N ARG A 648 26.68 0.88 0.02
CA ARG A 648 25.55 -0.01 -0.28
C ARG A 648 24.32 0.34 0.57
N PHE A 649 24.51 0.54 1.86
CA PHE A 649 23.45 0.93 2.76
C PHE A 649 22.82 2.28 2.37
N ARG A 650 23.63 3.28 2.06
CA ARG A 650 23.17 4.57 1.54
C ARG A 650 22.33 4.41 0.28
N ARG A 651 22.74 3.56 -0.67
CA ARG A 651 21.96 3.29 -1.89
C ARG A 651 20.62 2.61 -1.62
N ILE A 652 20.55 1.74 -0.63
CA ILE A 652 19.26 1.13 -0.19
C ILE A 652 18.36 2.21 0.39
N LEU A 653 18.86 3.06 1.28
CA LEU A 653 18.09 4.18 1.83
C LEU A 653 17.63 5.14 0.73
N ARG A 654 18.49 5.46 -0.22
CA ARG A 654 18.12 6.27 -1.40
C ARG A 654 16.97 5.63 -2.17
N ALA A 655 17.08 4.34 -2.51
CA ALA A 655 16.02 3.62 -3.23
C ALA A 655 14.72 3.61 -2.47
N PHE A 656 14.77 3.52 -1.14
CA PHE A 656 13.60 3.57 -0.26
C PHE A 656 12.97 4.96 -0.22
N TYR A 657 13.73 6.01 0.10
CA TYR A 657 13.19 7.37 0.26
C TYR A 657 12.61 7.94 -1.04
N LEU A 658 13.19 7.60 -2.20
CA LEU A 658 12.68 8.02 -3.50
C LEU A 658 11.30 7.45 -3.86
N GLN A 659 10.79 6.45 -3.11
CA GLN A 659 9.45 5.91 -3.32
C GLN A 659 8.34 6.76 -2.71
N PHE A 660 8.66 7.66 -1.77
CA PHE A 660 7.67 8.46 -1.07
C PHE A 660 7.26 9.72 -1.85
N ASP A 661 6.02 10.17 -1.65
CA ASP A 661 5.49 11.38 -2.27
C ASP A 661 5.87 12.63 -1.48
N GLY A 662 6.12 12.46 -0.17
CA GLY A 662 6.66 13.49 0.70
C GLY A 662 7.46 12.91 1.84
N ILE A 663 8.44 13.66 2.35
CA ILE A 663 9.27 13.29 3.50
C ILE A 663 9.28 14.43 4.51
N PHE A 664 8.89 14.13 5.73
CA PHE A 664 8.99 15.04 6.89
C PHE A 664 10.32 14.89 7.58
N THR A 665 10.99 16.00 7.83
CA THR A 665 12.30 16.04 8.48
C THR A 665 12.26 16.94 9.70
N LEU A 666 12.95 16.53 10.76
CA LEU A 666 12.98 17.22 12.06
C LEU A 666 14.04 18.33 12.13
N ASN A 667 14.96 18.39 11.18
CA ASN A 667 16.05 19.35 11.19
C ASN A 667 16.54 19.71 9.79
N SER A 668 17.22 20.83 9.70
CA SER A 668 17.74 21.38 8.44
C SER A 668 18.85 20.55 7.80
N ASP A 669 19.60 19.76 8.57
CA ASP A 669 20.66 18.89 8.05
C ASP A 669 20.09 17.70 7.30
N HIS A 670 19.07 17.03 7.86
CA HIS A 670 18.35 15.95 7.17
C HIS A 670 17.71 16.47 5.89
N LYS A 671 17.09 17.67 5.95
CA LYS A 671 16.51 18.29 4.76
C LYS A 671 17.55 18.48 3.65
N ARG A 672 18.72 19.05 3.98
CA ARG A 672 19.82 19.24 3.03
C ARG A 672 20.38 17.92 2.51
N TRP A 673 20.53 16.91 3.39
CA TRP A 673 21.03 15.59 3.00
C TRP A 673 20.08 14.88 2.03
N LEU A 674 18.76 14.87 2.29
CA LEU A 674 17.76 14.29 1.38
C LEU A 674 17.77 14.96 -0.01
N GLN A 675 18.00 16.27 -0.04
CA GLN A 675 18.04 17.06 -1.28
C GLN A 675 19.40 16.97 -2.01
N SER A 676 20.45 16.52 -1.32
CA SER A 676 21.78 16.39 -1.89
C SER A 676 21.86 15.30 -2.98
N ALA A 677 22.96 15.27 -3.73
CA ALA A 677 23.22 14.25 -4.74
C ALA A 677 23.31 12.82 -4.17
N ASP A 678 23.56 12.68 -2.87
CA ASP A 678 23.63 11.38 -2.19
C ASP A 678 22.30 10.65 -2.18
N ILE A 679 21.18 11.39 -2.00
CA ILE A 679 19.81 10.85 -1.98
C ILE A 679 19.02 11.35 -3.17
N GLY A 680 18.97 12.65 -3.44
CA GLY A 680 18.34 13.23 -4.63
C GLY A 680 16.83 13.32 -4.57
N VAL A 681 16.25 13.53 -3.39
CA VAL A 681 14.82 13.81 -3.24
C VAL A 681 14.52 15.21 -3.71
N ASN A 682 13.46 15.38 -4.51
CA ASN A 682 13.02 16.70 -4.97
C ASN A 682 12.66 17.60 -3.78
N SER A 683 13.12 18.85 -3.82
CA SER A 683 12.91 19.83 -2.74
C SER A 683 11.42 20.07 -2.42
N ALA A 684 10.54 20.01 -3.41
CA ALA A 684 9.09 20.15 -3.24
C ALA A 684 8.44 18.98 -2.44
N LYS A 685 9.18 17.89 -2.26
CA LYS A 685 8.73 16.71 -1.50
C LYS A 685 9.34 16.62 -0.10
N VAL A 686 10.13 17.60 0.34
CA VAL A 686 10.79 17.57 1.65
C VAL A 686 10.20 18.67 2.52
N PHE A 687 9.41 18.26 3.50
CA PHE A 687 8.73 19.12 4.46
C PHE A 687 9.52 19.22 5.76
N SER A 688 9.52 20.37 6.39
CA SER A 688 10.09 20.54 7.75
C SER A 688 8.97 20.35 8.76
N THR A 689 9.19 19.53 9.75
CA THR A 689 8.29 19.33 10.87
C THR A 689 9.08 19.32 12.19
N HIS A 690 8.40 19.26 13.29
CA HIS A 690 9.02 19.27 14.60
C HIS A 690 8.36 18.24 15.51
N HIS A 691 9.09 17.80 16.52
CA HIS A 691 8.47 17.23 17.70
C HIS A 691 8.02 18.37 18.62
N TRP A 692 7.22 18.03 19.60
CA TRP A 692 6.72 18.96 20.62
C TRP A 692 6.96 18.43 22.02
N ILE A 693 6.78 19.28 22.96
CA ILE A 693 6.69 18.94 24.39
C ILE A 693 5.31 19.38 24.90
N ASP A 694 4.78 18.66 25.86
CA ASP A 694 3.61 19.14 26.58
C ASP A 694 4.01 20.41 27.32
N ALA A 695 3.38 21.54 27.00
CA ALA A 695 3.69 22.81 27.67
C ALA A 695 3.50 22.66 29.19
N PRO A 696 4.45 23.14 29.98
CA PRO A 696 4.26 23.14 31.44
C PRO A 696 3.04 23.99 31.78
N GLN A 697 2.16 23.45 32.61
CA GLN A 697 1.04 24.20 33.21
C GLN A 697 1.47 24.75 34.54
N PRO A 698 1.10 25.95 34.93
CA PRO A 698 0.73 27.22 34.29
C PRO A 698 1.94 28.15 34.08
N PRO A 699 1.76 29.44 33.74
CA PRO A 699 2.85 30.30 33.27
C PRO A 699 4.04 30.24 34.21
N CYS A 700 5.20 29.88 33.65
CA CYS A 700 6.45 29.86 34.38
C CYS A 700 6.66 31.18 35.12
N VAL A 701 6.74 31.12 36.40
CA VAL A 701 7.21 32.25 37.19
C VAL A 701 8.63 32.55 36.70
N ILE A 702 8.80 33.70 36.00
CA ILE A 702 10.11 34.12 35.54
C ILE A 702 11.00 34.15 36.79
N ARG A 703 12.05 33.34 36.76
CA ARG A 703 12.98 33.18 37.86
C ARG A 703 13.45 34.55 38.39
N ALA A 704 13.51 34.69 39.68
CA ALA A 704 14.08 35.90 40.29
C ALA A 704 15.58 35.94 40.00
N PHE A 705 16.05 36.99 39.31
CA PHE A 705 17.45 37.24 39.07
C PHE A 705 18.22 37.36 40.36
N LYS A 706 19.34 36.65 40.49
CA LYS A 706 20.22 36.68 41.67
C LYS A 706 21.59 37.22 41.26
N PRO A 707 21.77 38.54 41.24
CA PRO A 707 23.03 39.14 40.84
C PRO A 707 24.18 38.66 41.72
N ASN A 708 25.33 38.37 41.12
CA ASN A 708 26.57 37.95 41.77
C ASN A 708 26.52 36.62 42.55
N GLN A 709 25.52 35.76 42.31
CA GLN A 709 25.55 34.38 42.82
C GLN A 709 26.29 33.47 41.84
N PRO A 710 27.00 32.44 42.32
CA PRO A 710 27.65 31.47 41.45
C PRO A 710 26.58 30.69 40.66
N PRO A 711 26.80 30.45 39.36
CA PRO A 711 25.82 29.79 38.49
C PRO A 711 25.62 28.32 38.87
N ILE A 712 24.38 27.88 38.79
CA ILE A 712 24.00 26.46 38.83
C ILE A 712 23.78 26.01 37.39
N LEU A 713 24.66 25.16 36.90
CA LEU A 713 24.59 24.57 35.56
C LEU A 713 23.89 23.22 35.61
N LEU A 714 23.03 22.96 34.72
CA LEU A 714 22.32 21.69 34.61
C LEU A 714 22.72 20.94 33.35
N TYR A 715 23.04 19.68 33.50
CA TYR A 715 23.08 18.70 32.38
C TYR A 715 21.93 17.71 32.52
N VAL A 716 21.19 17.48 31.45
CA VAL A 716 20.10 16.48 31.42
C VAL A 716 20.29 15.57 30.23
N GLY A 717 20.37 14.26 30.47
CA GLY A 717 20.47 13.27 29.41
C GLY A 717 21.15 11.97 29.83
N ARG A 718 21.28 11.07 28.89
CA ARG A 718 22.03 9.82 29.08
C ARG A 718 23.49 10.14 29.36
N ILE A 719 24.05 9.56 30.42
CA ILE A 719 25.45 9.75 30.79
C ILE A 719 26.31 8.77 29.97
N SER A 720 26.71 9.20 28.78
CA SER A 720 27.45 8.40 27.81
C SER A 720 28.42 9.27 26.99
N GLU A 721 29.46 8.66 26.43
CA GLU A 721 30.52 9.36 25.71
C GLU A 721 29.99 10.16 24.50
N GLU A 722 29.04 9.58 23.75
CA GLU A 722 28.42 10.24 22.60
C GLU A 722 27.67 11.53 22.94
N LYS A 723 27.27 11.70 24.20
CA LYS A 723 26.63 12.92 24.72
C LYS A 723 27.63 13.97 25.23
N GLY A 724 28.92 13.74 25.05
CA GLY A 724 29.98 14.70 25.39
C GLY A 724 30.19 14.91 26.90
N VAL A 725 29.74 13.98 27.75
CA VAL A 725 29.78 14.15 29.21
C VAL A 725 31.20 14.28 29.77
N PHE A 726 32.23 13.80 29.05
CA PHE A 726 33.63 13.92 29.44
C PHE A 726 34.24 15.30 29.16
N GLU A 727 33.51 16.22 28.49
CA GLU A 727 33.89 17.63 28.36
C GLU A 727 33.42 18.46 29.55
N LEU A 728 32.42 17.96 30.35
CA LEU A 728 31.89 18.67 31.51
C LEU A 728 32.90 19.06 32.56
N PRO A 729 33.90 18.23 32.91
CA PRO A 729 35.00 18.62 33.85
C PRO A 729 35.76 19.85 33.38
N ASP A 730 36.18 19.91 32.11
CA ASP A 730 36.96 21.01 31.55
C ASP A 730 36.10 22.28 31.46
N ILE A 731 34.85 22.18 31.09
CA ILE A 731 33.86 23.27 31.04
C ILE A 731 33.72 23.87 32.47
N LEU A 732 33.48 23.04 33.48
CA LEU A 732 33.30 23.50 34.87
C LEU A 732 34.61 24.13 35.42
N ALA A 733 35.76 23.53 35.13
CA ALA A 733 37.05 24.06 35.57
C ALA A 733 37.30 25.49 35.03
N ARG A 734 36.98 25.76 33.79
CA ARG A 734 37.08 27.09 33.17
C ARG A 734 36.10 28.09 33.75
N ILE A 735 34.86 27.70 34.01
CA ILE A 735 33.84 28.56 34.65
C ILE A 735 34.28 28.93 36.04
N ARG A 736 34.86 27.97 36.80
CA ARG A 736 35.33 28.18 38.18
C ARG A 736 36.51 29.14 38.28
N VAL A 737 37.26 29.42 37.21
CA VAL A 737 38.25 30.49 37.19
C VAL A 737 37.63 31.86 37.51
N ARG A 738 36.40 32.10 37.01
CA ARG A 738 35.66 33.36 37.20
C ARG A 738 34.63 33.26 38.33
N TYR A 739 34.02 32.09 38.50
CA TYR A 739 33.02 31.80 39.53
C TYR A 739 33.40 30.53 40.31
N PRO A 740 34.26 30.63 41.33
CA PRO A 740 34.84 29.48 42.04
C PRO A 740 33.78 28.53 42.68
N GLU A 741 32.62 29.04 43.02
CA GLU A 741 31.53 28.28 43.66
C GLU A 741 30.47 27.80 42.63
N ALA A 742 30.76 27.84 41.33
CA ALA A 742 29.84 27.34 40.32
C ALA A 742 29.52 25.85 40.55
N GLN A 743 28.25 25.50 40.49
CA GLN A 743 27.75 24.14 40.72
C GLN A 743 27.38 23.49 39.41
N LEU A 744 27.58 22.18 39.31
CA LEU A 744 27.10 21.34 38.20
C LEU A 744 26.14 20.26 38.72
N TRP A 745 24.94 20.28 38.18
CA TRP A 745 23.90 19.32 38.42
C TRP A 745 23.76 18.41 37.22
N ILE A 746 23.69 17.08 37.47
CA ILE A 746 23.63 16.06 36.42
C ILE A 746 22.41 15.16 36.65
N ALA A 747 21.41 15.27 35.76
CA ALA A 747 20.21 14.45 35.79
C ALA A 747 20.25 13.44 34.66
N GLY A 748 20.16 12.17 34.99
CA GLY A 748 20.22 11.04 34.08
C GLY A 748 21.08 9.89 34.58
N SER A 749 21.14 8.83 33.83
CA SER A 749 21.96 7.64 34.08
C SER A 749 22.62 7.14 32.81
N GLY A 750 23.65 6.32 32.92
CA GLY A 750 24.32 5.75 31.77
C GLY A 750 25.65 5.08 32.06
N PRO A 751 26.24 4.45 31.06
CA PRO A 751 27.46 3.64 31.23
C PRO A 751 28.67 4.43 31.71
N ALA A 752 28.76 5.71 31.38
CA ALA A 752 29.86 6.60 31.78
C ALA A 752 29.71 7.20 33.20
N GLN A 753 28.59 6.96 33.91
CA GLN A 753 28.31 7.61 35.18
C GLN A 753 29.38 7.36 36.25
N LYS A 754 29.85 6.10 36.42
CA LYS A 754 30.90 5.76 37.39
C LYS A 754 32.21 6.49 37.09
N GLN A 755 32.61 6.58 35.83
CA GLN A 755 33.85 7.24 35.42
C GLN A 755 33.73 8.76 35.64
N LEU A 756 32.60 9.34 35.23
CA LEU A 756 32.34 10.77 35.39
C LEU A 756 32.28 11.21 36.86
N SER A 757 31.69 10.41 37.76
CA SER A 757 31.65 10.75 39.19
C SER A 757 33.02 10.74 39.87
N ILE A 758 34.00 10.02 39.32
CA ILE A 758 35.37 10.06 39.83
C ILE A 758 36.07 11.38 39.46
N VAL A 759 35.85 11.88 38.25
CA VAL A 759 36.51 13.14 37.79
C VAL A 759 35.72 14.40 38.17
N LEU A 760 34.48 14.27 38.56
CA LEU A 760 33.60 15.35 39.05
C LEU A 760 33.01 15.02 40.42
N PRO A 761 33.83 14.88 41.48
CA PRO A 761 33.37 14.51 42.81
C PRO A 761 32.43 15.58 43.46
N ASP A 762 32.54 16.82 43.01
CA ASP A 762 31.76 17.95 43.54
C ASP A 762 30.47 18.20 42.74
N ALA A 763 30.19 17.46 41.69
CA ALA A 763 28.94 17.57 40.94
C ALA A 763 27.81 16.81 41.64
N THR A 764 26.60 17.35 41.55
CA THR A 764 25.43 16.71 42.13
C THR A 764 24.78 15.77 41.09
N PHE A 765 24.82 14.49 41.39
CA PHE A 765 24.21 13.46 40.51
C PHE A 765 22.82 13.08 41.04
N PHE A 766 21.76 13.38 40.28
CA PHE A 766 20.37 13.04 40.66
C PHE A 766 19.94 11.64 40.15
N GLY A 767 20.76 11.02 39.27
CA GLY A 767 20.34 9.80 38.62
C GLY A 767 19.17 10.00 37.65
N TRP A 768 18.43 8.96 37.36
CA TRP A 768 17.20 9.10 36.59
C TRP A 768 16.14 9.78 37.45
N VAL A 769 15.50 10.81 36.94
CA VAL A 769 14.45 11.60 37.61
C VAL A 769 13.16 11.56 36.77
N ASP A 770 12.03 11.60 37.48
CA ASP A 770 10.73 11.72 36.83
C ASP A 770 10.48 13.16 36.31
N ARG A 771 9.37 13.33 35.61
CA ARG A 771 9.03 14.59 34.93
C ARG A 771 8.81 15.76 35.91
N GLU A 772 8.24 15.48 37.11
CA GLU A 772 7.98 16.49 38.11
C GLU A 772 9.29 16.95 38.78
N ALA A 773 10.15 16.01 39.13
CA ALA A 773 11.46 16.32 39.68
C ALA A 773 12.36 17.04 38.66
N LEU A 774 12.31 16.65 37.37
CA LEU A 774 13.05 17.31 36.31
C LEU A 774 12.58 18.76 36.11
N SER A 775 11.27 19.00 36.15
CA SER A 775 10.70 20.34 36.06
C SER A 775 11.23 21.27 37.18
N LYS A 776 11.37 20.74 38.40
CA LYS A 776 11.98 21.50 39.53
C LYS A 776 13.45 21.83 39.24
N LEU A 777 14.22 20.87 38.69
CA LEU A 777 15.61 21.12 38.30
C LEU A 777 15.72 22.21 37.23
N TYR A 778 14.83 22.23 36.22
CA TYR A 778 14.78 23.29 35.21
C TYR A 778 14.42 24.66 35.82
N MET A 779 13.59 24.71 36.90
CA MET A 779 13.28 25.95 37.60
C MET A 779 14.39 26.41 38.53
N ASP A 780 15.17 25.51 39.11
CA ASP A 780 16.16 25.82 40.14
C ASP A 780 17.55 26.09 39.57
N ALA A 781 17.94 25.51 38.43
CA ALA A 781 19.23 25.75 37.79
C ALA A 781 19.22 26.99 36.87
N ASP A 782 20.36 27.62 36.57
CA ASP A 782 20.44 28.87 35.80
C ASP A 782 20.51 28.68 34.31
N LEU A 783 21.25 27.68 33.84
CA LEU A 783 21.51 27.38 32.42
C LEU A 783 21.57 25.89 32.22
N LEU A 784 20.99 25.42 31.13
CA LEU A 784 21.27 24.09 30.64
C LEU A 784 22.52 24.10 29.76
N ILE A 785 23.48 23.21 30.05
CA ILE A 785 24.63 22.97 29.18
C ILE A 785 24.53 21.59 28.49
N LEU A 786 24.64 21.59 27.18
CA LEU A 786 24.50 20.38 26.36
C LEU A 786 25.72 20.19 25.45
N PRO A 787 26.81 19.52 25.93
CA PRO A 787 28.01 19.29 25.14
C PRO A 787 27.86 18.11 24.18
N SER A 788 26.64 17.84 23.74
CA SER A 788 26.33 16.78 22.79
C SER A 788 26.52 17.26 21.34
N ARG A 789 27.31 16.51 20.56
CA ARG A 789 27.46 16.73 19.11
C ARG A 789 26.51 15.89 18.28
N PHE A 790 25.72 15.06 18.94
CA PHE A 790 24.81 14.13 18.28
C PHE A 790 23.43 14.21 18.93
N ASP A 791 22.55 14.94 18.27
CA ASP A 791 21.15 15.00 18.63
C ASP A 791 20.29 15.14 17.37
N THR A 792 19.24 14.37 17.23
CA THR A 792 18.37 14.44 16.05
C THR A 792 17.41 15.60 16.12
N PHE A 793 16.94 15.92 17.33
CA PHE A 793 15.97 16.98 17.57
C PHE A 793 16.35 17.88 18.77
N GLY A 794 16.65 17.31 19.94
CA GLY A 794 17.00 18.09 21.13
C GLY A 794 15.82 18.36 22.08
N TYR A 795 15.10 17.32 22.47
CA TYR A 795 13.99 17.42 23.43
C TYR A 795 14.33 18.21 24.69
N VAL A 796 15.49 17.91 25.26
CA VAL A 796 15.97 18.54 26.49
C VAL A 796 16.13 20.05 26.31
N VAL A 797 16.44 20.53 25.10
CA VAL A 797 16.53 21.95 24.75
C VAL A 797 15.16 22.60 24.88
N LEU A 798 14.14 22.00 24.28
CA LEU A 798 12.76 22.53 24.37
C LEU A 798 12.20 22.45 25.76
N GLU A 799 12.46 21.37 26.50
CA GLU A 799 12.03 21.22 27.90
C GLU A 799 12.63 22.34 28.79
N ALA A 800 13.93 22.60 28.69
CA ALA A 800 14.57 23.68 29.42
C ALA A 800 14.00 25.04 29.01
N MET A 801 13.90 25.32 27.73
CA MET A 801 13.38 26.59 27.20
C MET A 801 11.92 26.81 27.54
N SER A 802 11.09 25.78 27.65
CA SER A 802 9.69 25.90 28.09
C SER A 802 9.56 26.32 29.53
N HIS A 803 10.57 26.05 30.38
CA HIS A 803 10.68 26.54 31.75
C HIS A 803 11.41 27.92 31.82
N GLY A 804 11.65 28.55 30.69
CA GLY A 804 12.35 29.81 30.58
C GLY A 804 13.86 29.71 30.81
N MET A 805 14.42 28.49 30.84
CA MET A 805 15.87 28.30 31.01
C MET A 805 16.58 28.41 29.68
N PRO A 806 17.51 29.37 29.51
CA PRO A 806 18.36 29.43 28.32
C PRO A 806 19.30 28.24 28.26
N VAL A 807 19.58 27.81 27.04
CA VAL A 807 20.38 26.61 26.74
C VAL A 807 21.67 27.03 26.04
N ILE A 808 22.79 26.45 26.46
CA ILE A 808 24.07 26.53 25.77
C ILE A 808 24.34 25.14 25.16
N ALA A 809 24.38 25.06 23.86
CA ALA A 809 24.58 23.80 23.13
C ALA A 809 25.54 23.98 21.94
N TYR A 810 26.12 22.91 21.50
CA TYR A 810 26.89 22.94 20.25
C TYR A 810 26.01 23.31 19.06
N ASN A 811 26.60 24.04 18.11
CA ASN A 811 26.00 24.39 16.83
C ASN A 811 25.92 23.14 15.94
N CYS A 812 25.15 22.17 16.37
CA CYS A 812 24.98 20.88 15.73
C CYS A 812 23.50 20.59 15.44
N LYS A 813 23.29 19.52 14.72
CA LYS A 813 21.98 18.99 14.34
C LYS A 813 21.03 18.90 15.55
N GLY A 814 19.83 19.39 15.41
CA GLY A 814 18.81 19.48 16.46
C GLY A 814 18.87 20.83 17.18
N PRO A 815 19.79 21.07 18.13
CA PRO A 815 19.83 22.32 18.90
C PRO A 815 19.89 23.59 18.05
N LYS A 816 20.62 23.59 16.91
CA LYS A 816 20.72 24.78 16.03
C LYS A 816 19.43 25.16 15.34
N ASP A 817 18.48 24.23 15.18
CA ASP A 817 17.16 24.51 14.59
C ASP A 817 16.17 25.05 15.63
N ILE A 818 16.48 24.87 16.94
CA ILE A 818 15.65 25.32 18.07
C ILE A 818 16.16 26.63 18.63
N ILE A 819 17.45 26.72 18.99
CA ILE A 819 18.04 27.85 19.67
C ILE A 819 18.32 29.00 18.69
N GLN A 820 17.85 30.19 19.04
CA GLN A 820 18.25 31.42 18.38
C GLN A 820 19.45 32.00 19.16
N HIS A 821 20.65 31.92 18.56
CA HIS A 821 21.90 32.34 19.18
C HIS A 821 21.83 33.79 19.71
N ASN A 822 22.25 34.01 20.97
CA ASN A 822 22.21 35.27 21.70
C ASN A 822 20.80 35.85 21.95
N ILE A 823 19.73 35.15 21.57
CA ILE A 823 18.33 35.58 21.76
C ILE A 823 17.62 34.68 22.76
N SER A 824 17.58 33.36 22.51
CA SER A 824 16.92 32.39 23.38
C SER A 824 17.88 31.39 24.04
N GLY A 825 19.19 31.51 23.77
CA GLY A 825 20.26 30.68 24.24
C GLY A 825 21.51 30.88 23.42
N TYR A 826 22.49 29.98 23.52
CA TYR A 826 23.76 30.07 22.82
C TYR A 826 24.05 28.83 22.01
N LEU A 827 24.52 29.05 20.78
CA LEU A 827 25.06 28.00 19.89
C LEU A 827 26.56 28.23 19.77
N VAL A 828 27.38 27.21 20.05
CA VAL A 828 28.84 27.30 20.16
C VAL A 828 29.49 26.12 19.41
N ASP A 829 30.77 26.25 19.07
CA ASP A 829 31.45 25.22 18.29
C ASP A 829 32.41 24.32 19.12
N ASN A 830 32.79 24.77 20.32
CA ASN A 830 33.70 24.02 21.22
C ASN A 830 33.35 24.26 22.70
N TYR A 831 33.97 23.45 23.59
CA TYR A 831 33.71 23.51 25.01
C TYR A 831 34.21 24.80 25.70
N ASP A 832 35.22 25.47 25.09
CA ASP A 832 35.72 26.75 25.60
C ASP A 832 34.65 27.83 25.45
N GLU A 833 33.98 27.87 24.31
CA GLU A 833 32.87 28.79 24.05
C GLU A 833 31.64 28.48 24.93
N ILE A 834 31.44 27.23 25.39
CA ILE A 834 30.40 26.94 26.42
C ILE A 834 30.73 27.73 27.71
N ALA A 835 31.96 27.64 28.18
CA ALA A 835 32.37 28.34 29.40
C ALA A 835 32.28 29.88 29.24
N GLU A 836 32.72 30.42 28.10
CA GLU A 836 32.61 31.86 27.78
C GLU A 836 31.12 32.30 27.74
N SER A 837 30.26 31.50 27.16
CA SER A 837 28.80 31.80 27.07
C SER A 837 28.15 31.79 28.45
N VAL A 838 28.56 30.93 29.37
CA VAL A 838 28.11 30.96 30.77
C VAL A 838 28.53 32.26 31.42
N ILE A 839 29.77 32.70 31.23
CA ILE A 839 30.31 33.95 31.76
C ILE A 839 29.57 35.18 31.19
N ASP A 840 29.38 35.20 29.84
CA ASP A 840 28.63 36.26 29.16
C ASP A 840 27.20 36.36 29.69
N TYR A 841 26.52 35.24 29.89
CA TYR A 841 25.17 35.21 30.44
C TYR A 841 25.12 35.77 31.87
N GLN A 842 26.09 35.40 32.71
CA GLN A 842 26.13 35.89 34.11
C GLN A 842 26.48 37.38 34.21
N GLU A 843 27.20 37.95 33.25
CA GLU A 843 27.56 39.35 33.15
C GLU A 843 26.47 40.23 32.54
N LYS A 844 25.41 39.63 31.92
CA LYS A 844 24.26 40.36 31.40
C LYS A 844 23.46 41.06 32.53
N SER A 845 22.88 42.19 32.21
CA SER A 845 21.96 42.87 33.12
C SER A 845 20.69 42.01 33.40
N PRO A 846 20.02 42.24 34.55
CA PRO A 846 18.77 41.55 34.85
C PRO A 846 17.70 41.68 33.76
N ALA A 847 17.65 42.81 33.08
CA ALA A 847 16.72 43.04 31.96
C ALA A 847 17.04 42.19 30.73
N GLU A 848 18.33 42.06 30.41
CA GLU A 848 18.77 41.23 29.28
C GLU A 848 18.56 39.75 29.55
N GLN A 849 18.87 39.25 30.75
CA GLN A 849 18.58 37.88 31.14
C GLN A 849 17.09 37.59 31.07
N LYS A 850 16.25 38.49 31.65
CA LYS A 850 14.79 38.37 31.58
C LYS A 850 14.30 38.31 30.14
N THR A 851 14.85 39.12 29.23
CA THR A 851 14.53 39.10 27.81
C THR A 851 14.88 37.78 27.16
N MET A 852 16.04 37.18 27.47
CA MET A 852 16.46 35.88 26.96
C MET A 852 15.53 34.76 27.47
N HIS A 853 15.12 34.74 28.74
CA HIS A 853 14.16 33.81 29.31
C HIS A 853 12.81 33.90 28.61
N GLN A 854 12.29 35.11 28.38
CA GLN A 854 11.03 35.34 27.67
C GLN A 854 11.14 34.88 26.21
N SER A 855 12.28 35.10 25.56
CA SER A 855 12.55 34.65 24.19
C SER A 855 12.61 33.12 24.12
N ALA A 856 13.20 32.44 25.12
CA ALA A 856 13.20 30.99 25.19
C ALA A 856 11.78 30.43 25.29
N ILE A 857 10.93 30.94 26.17
CA ILE A 857 9.52 30.56 26.28
C ILE A 857 8.77 30.83 24.98
N LYS A 858 8.95 32.03 24.41
CA LYS A 858 8.27 32.41 23.16
C LYS A 858 8.62 31.48 22.03
N ARG A 859 9.88 31.05 21.93
CA ARG A 859 10.34 30.11 20.92
C ARG A 859 9.63 28.76 21.02
N CYS A 860 9.28 28.30 22.21
CA CYS A 860 8.56 27.03 22.40
C CYS A 860 7.12 27.07 21.86
N LEU A 861 6.51 28.24 21.66
CA LEU A 861 5.18 28.35 21.02
C LEU A 861 5.20 27.91 19.53
N ASP A 862 6.36 27.93 18.89
CA ASP A 862 6.51 27.39 17.52
C ASP A 862 6.41 25.85 17.50
N TYR A 863 6.52 25.22 18.66
CA TYR A 863 6.49 23.76 18.84
C TYR A 863 5.21 23.30 19.55
N GLU A 864 4.12 24.05 19.38
CA GLU A 864 2.81 23.66 19.91
C GLU A 864 2.22 22.45 19.15
N PRO A 865 1.75 21.38 19.85
CA PRO A 865 1.31 20.14 19.25
C PRO A 865 0.25 20.33 18.17
N ASN A 866 -0.82 21.07 18.47
CA ASN A 866 -1.93 21.30 17.55
C ASN A 866 -1.46 21.99 16.24
N ARG A 867 -0.61 23.02 16.36
CA ARG A 867 -0.05 23.73 15.20
C ARG A 867 0.79 22.81 14.31
N ILE A 868 1.63 21.97 14.94
CA ILE A 868 2.48 21.03 14.22
C ILE A 868 1.64 19.96 13.53
N MET A 869 0.63 19.42 14.20
CA MET A 869 -0.27 18.41 13.61
C MET A 869 -1.11 19.00 12.47
N GLN A 870 -1.62 20.21 12.61
CA GLN A 870 -2.35 20.89 11.55
C GLN A 870 -1.46 21.14 10.32
N GLN A 871 -0.21 21.59 10.52
CA GLN A 871 0.74 21.77 9.42
C GLN A 871 1.08 20.44 8.75
N LEU A 872 1.31 19.37 9.53
CA LEU A 872 1.55 18.03 9.00
C LEU A 872 0.38 17.55 8.12
N MET A 873 -0.85 17.75 8.58
CA MET A 873 -2.05 17.39 7.80
C MET A 873 -2.16 18.23 6.54
N GLN A 874 -1.92 19.54 6.62
CA GLN A 874 -1.94 20.43 5.45
C GLN A 874 -0.88 20.03 4.41
N ASP A 875 0.34 19.71 4.84
CA ASP A 875 1.44 19.28 3.95
C ASP A 875 1.11 17.95 3.24
N MET A 876 0.29 17.11 3.85
CA MET A 876 -0.24 15.88 3.24
C MET A 876 -1.50 16.12 2.39
N GLY A 877 -2.04 17.34 2.36
CA GLY A 877 -3.31 17.64 1.73
C GLY A 877 -4.52 17.00 2.44
N LEU A 878 -4.41 16.74 3.74
CA LEU A 878 -5.48 16.20 4.58
C LEU A 878 -6.31 17.35 5.14
N GLN A 879 -7.59 17.41 4.79
CA GLN A 879 -8.48 18.44 5.33
C GLN A 879 -9.07 17.97 6.67
N TRP A 880 -8.96 18.79 7.67
CA TRP A 880 -9.59 18.60 8.98
C TRP A 880 -10.26 19.91 9.42
N LYS A 881 -11.48 19.79 9.88
CA LYS A 881 -12.21 20.93 10.48
C LYS A 881 -12.45 20.58 11.93
N GLU A 882 -12.07 21.47 12.81
CA GLU A 882 -12.41 21.35 14.23
C GLU A 882 -13.94 21.43 14.37
N ASP A 883 -14.53 20.39 14.97
CA ASP A 883 -15.96 20.43 15.31
C ASP A 883 -16.16 21.48 16.42
N THR A 884 -16.52 22.68 16.03
CA THR A 884 -16.81 23.81 16.94
C THR A 884 -18.15 23.65 17.71
N THR A 885 -18.69 22.42 17.81
CA THR A 885 -19.99 22.16 18.41
C THR A 885 -19.93 21.73 19.88
N ASN A 886 -18.78 21.83 20.55
CA ASN A 886 -18.66 21.61 22.00
C ASN A 886 -18.18 22.87 22.73
N GLU A 887 -18.95 23.97 22.69
CA GLU A 887 -18.98 25.01 23.69
C GLU A 887 -20.33 25.05 24.41
#